data_faa8d42d0fea85dbf024c0c091339873
#
_entry.id   faa8d42d0fea85dbf024c0c091339873
#
_cell.length_a   1.000
_cell.length_b   1.000
_cell.length_c   1.000
_cell.angle_alpha   90.00
_cell.angle_beta   90.00
_cell.angle_gamma   90.00
#
_symmetry.space_group_name_H-M   'P 1'
#
loop_
_entity.id
_entity.type
_entity.pdbx_description
1 polymer ?
#
loop_
_entity_poly.entity_id
_entity_poly.type
_entity_poly.pdbx_seq_one_letter_code
_entity_poly.pdbx_strand_id
1 'polypeptide(L)'
;MEIKNDILWRVYLGFIGIVLLSICIFGRAIYIQQFQGNYWRSKSDSLHTRLMPMQAERGTIFSENGDMLSTSVPYFDIYIDFGADGLREKNGLRFKTYVDSLSTALAVFFADKKASAYKKELQAGYRKKDRYYELRKNLSFEQYKTLRSFPLVNQGRNKSGFIAEVKNKRLNPFGLLANRTIGLSRDYINGGGKLVNQNVGLERTYDTLLKGDKGQRLVRFISGGAFIPVEGSEIEPQNGKDIITTIDVNTQDITESALMKMMIENDADHGTCIVMETSTGKIKAMANLGRRPNGDYWEDYNYALRATEPGSTMKLATLLSVLSEGKASISDPIQVGSTGSDYVGVRTVTDAERQPKSVETIKECFAHSSNVGMSRIAYNTFAAQPDKFLSYLHKYHFDTRTGIDLIGEERPVLPKIKRNKEGLHAMVTMSFGYAIEVTPLQTLMLYNAIANNGKMVKPYLVNRIEDNGLVVKNFETEVLEEKIADEKVIVAAQECMLAVTKEGTGRPVFKDALYNAGGKTGTAHVAGKGVGYDDGVYQASFVGYFPFEKPQYSCIVVIKTKAHPEKHMGGQVAGPVFREIADKLYALKNTNPVVLSGGLKKDSTGFYYAGATTDVKHVLNTLAIGYVDSAGSQPWSSMYGNDGRAVVNTRVTAKNTVPNVKGLGLKDALYLLESMNMKVVSKGRGRVTAQSLNPGAAVNKNQSIKIELN
;
A
#
# COMPACT_ATOMS: atom_id res chain seq x y z
N MET A 1 -87.43 49.64 -32.73
CA MET A 1 -87.32 48.22 -32.32
C MET A 1 -86.21 47.47 -33.06
N GLU A 2 -85.87 47.86 -34.30
CA GLU A 2 -84.91 47.14 -35.15
C GLU A 2 -83.46 47.19 -34.65
N ILE A 3 -82.97 48.31 -34.12
CA ILE A 3 -81.55 48.44 -33.65
C ILE A 3 -81.27 47.56 -32.44
N LYS A 4 -82.29 47.33 -31.57
CA LYS A 4 -82.15 46.52 -30.39
C LYS A 4 -82.04 45.02 -30.71
N ASN A 5 -82.74 44.59 -31.77
CA ASN A 5 -82.69 43.20 -32.26
C ASN A 5 -81.35 42.90 -32.99
N ASP A 6 -80.81 43.89 -33.70
CA ASP A 6 -79.54 43.75 -34.40
C ASP A 6 -78.34 43.66 -33.43
N ILE A 7 -78.38 44.41 -32.36
CA ILE A 7 -77.36 44.31 -31.24
C ILE A 7 -77.48 42.98 -30.51
N LEU A 8 -78.73 42.57 -30.20
CA LEU A 8 -78.99 41.28 -29.57
C LEU A 8 -78.51 40.10 -30.39
N TRP A 9 -78.78 40.10 -31.72
CA TRP A 9 -78.33 39.07 -32.63
C TRP A 9 -76.81 38.96 -32.68
N ARG A 10 -76.09 40.07 -32.73
CA ARG A 10 -74.61 40.09 -32.69
C ARG A 10 -74.05 39.58 -31.36
N VAL A 11 -74.69 39.93 -30.22
CA VAL A 11 -74.31 39.39 -28.90
C VAL A 11 -74.56 37.89 -28.81
N TYR A 12 -75.68 37.39 -29.32
CA TYR A 12 -75.94 35.95 -29.38
C TYR A 12 -74.97 35.20 -30.25
N LEU A 13 -74.58 35.79 -31.39
CA LEU A 13 -73.62 35.20 -32.29
C LEU A 13 -72.24 35.13 -31.67
N GLY A 14 -71.82 36.19 -30.94
CA GLY A 14 -70.63 36.17 -30.11
C GLY A 14 -70.67 35.13 -29.01
N PHE A 15 -71.77 35.02 -28.29
CA PHE A 15 -72.00 34.03 -27.26
C PHE A 15 -71.95 32.60 -27.77
N ILE A 16 -72.61 32.30 -28.90
CA ILE A 16 -72.56 31.01 -29.63
C ILE A 16 -71.11 30.69 -30.02
N GLY A 17 -70.39 31.69 -30.54
CA GLY A 17 -68.96 31.52 -30.88
C GLY A 17 -68.11 31.11 -29.70
N ILE A 18 -68.29 31.74 -28.53
CA ILE A 18 -67.61 31.39 -27.27
C ILE A 18 -68.01 30.00 -26.81
N VAL A 19 -69.30 29.63 -26.87
CA VAL A 19 -69.74 28.29 -26.46
C VAL A 19 -69.14 27.20 -27.37
N LEU A 20 -69.16 27.43 -28.67
CA LEU A 20 -68.53 26.48 -29.64
C LEU A 20 -67.04 26.35 -29.41
N LEU A 21 -66.34 27.46 -29.18
CA LEU A 21 -64.92 27.43 -28.83
C LEU A 21 -64.64 26.63 -27.51
N SER A 22 -65.47 26.84 -26.51
CA SER A 22 -65.39 26.10 -25.24
C SER A 22 -65.66 24.60 -25.47
N ILE A 23 -66.64 24.22 -26.27
CA ILE A 23 -66.87 22.82 -26.58
C ILE A 23 -65.69 22.19 -27.34
N CYS A 24 -65.09 22.92 -28.29
CA CYS A 24 -63.90 22.47 -29.00
C CYS A 24 -62.72 22.28 -28.05
N ILE A 25 -62.49 23.20 -27.10
CA ILE A 25 -61.39 23.08 -26.06
C ILE A 25 -61.65 21.89 -25.19
N PHE A 26 -62.90 21.72 -24.67
CA PHE A 26 -63.24 20.56 -23.84
C PHE A 26 -63.09 19.24 -24.62
N GLY A 27 -63.61 19.19 -25.87
CA GLY A 27 -63.47 18.02 -26.73
C GLY A 27 -61.99 17.66 -26.97
N ARG A 28 -61.16 18.69 -27.21
CA ARG A 28 -59.71 18.48 -27.38
C ARG A 28 -59.02 18.02 -26.07
N ALA A 29 -59.44 18.56 -24.94
CA ALA A 29 -58.91 18.13 -23.64
C ALA A 29 -59.23 16.66 -23.34
N ILE A 30 -60.51 16.24 -23.59
CA ILE A 30 -60.96 14.86 -23.45
C ILE A 30 -60.20 13.95 -24.41
N TYR A 31 -60.02 14.36 -25.66
CA TYR A 31 -59.25 13.60 -26.66
C TYR A 31 -57.80 13.40 -26.19
N ILE A 32 -57.11 14.42 -25.71
CA ILE A 32 -55.77 14.33 -25.19
C ILE A 32 -55.73 13.39 -23.99
N GLN A 33 -56.70 13.51 -23.05
CA GLN A 33 -56.73 12.72 -21.84
C GLN A 33 -57.01 11.24 -22.09
N GLN A 34 -57.96 10.90 -22.99
CA GLN A 34 -58.42 9.53 -23.23
C GLN A 34 -57.57 8.81 -24.29
N PHE A 35 -57.24 9.46 -25.40
CA PHE A 35 -56.53 8.83 -26.50
C PHE A 35 -55.02 9.07 -26.52
N GLN A 36 -54.56 10.22 -26.05
CA GLN A 36 -53.15 10.55 -26.03
C GLN A 36 -52.55 10.50 -24.63
N GLY A 37 -53.34 10.21 -23.60
CA GLY A 37 -52.87 10.23 -22.19
C GLY A 37 -51.68 9.33 -21.91
N ASN A 38 -51.69 8.13 -22.46
CA ASN A 38 -50.56 7.19 -22.32
C ASN A 38 -49.30 7.66 -23.02
N TYR A 39 -49.42 8.25 -24.22
CA TYR A 39 -48.29 8.83 -24.94
C TYR A 39 -47.65 9.99 -24.16
N TRP A 40 -48.45 10.93 -23.65
CA TRP A 40 -47.94 12.07 -22.92
C TRP A 40 -47.38 11.70 -21.55
N ARG A 41 -47.94 10.69 -20.87
CA ARG A 41 -47.40 10.15 -19.63
C ARG A 41 -46.08 9.45 -19.88
N SER A 42 -45.97 8.58 -20.88
CA SER A 42 -44.71 7.91 -21.20
C SER A 42 -43.60 8.89 -21.61
N LYS A 43 -43.97 9.95 -22.37
CA LYS A 43 -43.08 11.03 -22.77
C LYS A 43 -42.64 11.87 -21.55
N SER A 44 -43.53 12.16 -20.62
CA SER A 44 -43.20 12.83 -19.36
C SER A 44 -42.29 11.98 -18.52
N ASP A 45 -42.58 10.69 -18.40
CA ASP A 45 -41.74 9.76 -17.63
C ASP A 45 -40.35 9.65 -18.26
N SER A 46 -40.22 9.59 -19.57
CA SER A 46 -38.92 9.55 -20.27
C SER A 46 -38.10 10.84 -20.12
N LEU A 47 -38.76 11.99 -20.02
CA LEU A 47 -38.12 13.28 -19.81
C LEU A 47 -37.60 13.44 -18.36
N HIS A 48 -38.27 12.80 -17.43
CA HIS A 48 -37.94 12.90 -15.99
C HIS A 48 -37.08 11.73 -15.49
N THR A 49 -36.88 10.68 -16.28
CA THR A 49 -36.05 9.54 -15.89
C THR A 49 -34.66 9.65 -16.52
N ARG A 50 -33.63 9.40 -15.72
CA ARG A 50 -32.24 9.34 -16.19
C ARG A 50 -31.51 8.17 -15.53
N LEU A 51 -30.59 7.56 -16.27
CA LEU A 51 -29.65 6.60 -15.73
C LEU A 51 -28.58 7.36 -14.97
N MET A 52 -28.43 7.06 -13.68
CA MET A 52 -27.35 7.55 -12.85
C MET A 52 -26.35 6.43 -12.58
N PRO A 53 -25.05 6.67 -12.79
CA PRO A 53 -24.04 5.67 -12.47
C PRO A 53 -23.95 5.46 -10.95
N MET A 54 -23.86 4.20 -10.54
CA MET A 54 -23.52 3.78 -9.21
C MET A 54 -22.02 3.47 -9.18
N GLN A 55 -21.30 4.06 -8.24
CA GLN A 55 -19.85 3.83 -8.12
C GLN A 55 -19.61 2.47 -7.48
N ALA A 56 -18.70 1.69 -8.07
CA ALA A 56 -18.14 0.52 -7.42
C ALA A 56 -17.17 0.93 -6.31
N GLU A 57 -17.05 0.10 -5.30
CA GLU A 57 -16.01 0.25 -4.30
C GLU A 57 -14.68 -0.23 -4.88
N ARG A 58 -13.64 0.58 -4.69
CA ARG A 58 -12.31 0.23 -5.15
C ARG A 58 -11.69 -0.81 -4.21
N GLY A 59 -11.20 -1.93 -4.76
CA GLY A 59 -10.57 -3.02 -4.02
C GLY A 59 -9.41 -2.57 -3.15
N THR A 60 -9.10 -3.31 -2.12
CA THR A 60 -8.04 -3.02 -1.14
C THR A 60 -6.71 -3.64 -1.58
N ILE A 61 -5.60 -2.96 -1.28
CA ILE A 61 -4.25 -3.50 -1.44
C ILE A 61 -3.77 -3.90 -0.03
N PHE A 62 -3.43 -5.18 0.12
CA PHE A 62 -2.97 -5.76 1.37
C PHE A 62 -1.46 -6.07 1.34
N SER A 63 -0.83 -6.08 2.50
CA SER A 63 0.49 -6.68 2.72
C SER A 63 0.42 -8.20 2.59
N GLU A 64 1.58 -8.88 2.60
CA GLU A 64 1.63 -10.35 2.63
C GLU A 64 0.92 -10.93 3.86
N ASN A 65 0.94 -10.22 4.97
CA ASN A 65 0.37 -10.64 6.25
C ASN A 65 -1.10 -10.21 6.43
N GLY A 66 -1.70 -9.54 5.44
CA GLY A 66 -3.09 -9.12 5.45
C GLY A 66 -3.35 -7.73 6.03
N ASP A 67 -2.31 -6.92 6.28
CA ASP A 67 -2.49 -5.53 6.69
C ASP A 67 -2.96 -4.68 5.50
N MET A 68 -3.88 -3.76 5.72
CA MET A 68 -4.38 -2.87 4.67
C MET A 68 -3.35 -1.79 4.33
N LEU A 69 -2.71 -1.89 3.17
CA LEU A 69 -1.76 -0.89 2.69
C LEU A 69 -2.45 0.29 2.02
N SER A 70 -3.51 0.03 1.26
CA SER A 70 -4.34 1.06 0.65
C SER A 70 -5.79 0.57 0.57
N THR A 71 -6.74 1.32 1.12
CA THR A 71 -8.16 0.95 1.17
C THR A 71 -9.07 2.15 0.94
N SER A 72 -10.34 1.89 0.61
CA SER A 72 -11.35 2.92 0.43
C SER A 72 -12.19 3.06 1.70
N VAL A 73 -12.29 4.29 2.22
CA VAL A 73 -13.08 4.61 3.40
C VAL A 73 -14.18 5.59 3.03
N PRO A 74 -15.42 5.38 3.52
CA PRO A 74 -16.50 6.32 3.28
C PRO A 74 -16.30 7.61 4.07
N TYR A 75 -16.40 8.73 3.37
CA TYR A 75 -16.50 10.08 3.92
C TYR A 75 -17.84 10.67 3.54
N PHE A 76 -18.30 11.64 4.33
CA PHE A 76 -19.61 12.24 4.18
C PHE A 76 -19.46 13.72 3.87
N ASP A 77 -20.02 14.14 2.73
CA ASP A 77 -20.24 15.54 2.40
C ASP A 77 -21.66 15.92 2.83
N ILE A 78 -21.78 16.99 3.60
CA ILE A 78 -23.02 17.37 4.24
C ILE A 78 -23.54 18.66 3.64
N TYR A 79 -24.79 18.59 3.21
CA TYR A 79 -25.53 19.71 2.66
C TYR A 79 -26.86 19.91 3.37
N ILE A 80 -27.44 21.11 3.26
CA ILE A 80 -28.75 21.44 3.78
C ILE A 80 -29.62 21.98 2.63
N ASP A 81 -30.78 21.35 2.41
CA ASP A 81 -31.85 21.89 1.55
C ASP A 81 -32.73 22.83 2.36
N PHE A 82 -32.42 24.13 2.30
CA PHE A 82 -33.25 25.14 2.95
C PHE A 82 -34.60 25.39 2.25
N GLY A 83 -34.82 24.76 1.09
CA GLY A 83 -36.10 24.75 0.38
C GLY A 83 -37.01 23.59 0.77
N ALA A 84 -36.55 22.63 1.59
CA ALA A 84 -37.32 21.46 2.00
C ALA A 84 -38.66 21.84 2.68
N ASP A 85 -39.76 21.21 2.23
CA ASP A 85 -41.10 21.56 2.68
C ASP A 85 -41.25 21.42 4.22
N GLY A 86 -40.76 20.33 4.79
CA GLY A 86 -40.79 20.11 6.22
C GLY A 86 -40.01 21.10 7.08
N LEU A 87 -38.99 21.76 6.51
CA LEU A 87 -38.23 22.83 7.14
C LEU A 87 -38.97 24.17 7.08
N ARG A 88 -39.80 24.37 6.03
CA ARG A 88 -40.56 25.61 5.79
C ARG A 88 -41.97 25.56 6.33
N GLU A 89 -42.44 24.41 6.72
CA GLU A 89 -43.77 24.20 7.33
C GLU A 89 -43.99 25.16 8.50
N LYS A 90 -45.24 25.63 8.67
CA LYS A 90 -45.65 26.55 9.75
C LYS A 90 -44.75 27.82 9.82
N ASN A 91 -44.55 28.49 8.66
CA ASN A 91 -43.72 29.68 8.54
C ASN A 91 -42.26 29.50 9.04
N GLY A 92 -41.73 28.29 8.90
CA GLY A 92 -40.37 27.94 9.28
C GLY A 92 -40.13 27.90 10.79
N LEU A 93 -41.17 27.63 11.55
CA LEU A 93 -41.07 27.55 13.02
C LEU A 93 -39.98 26.61 13.47
N ARG A 94 -39.85 25.42 12.82
CA ARG A 94 -38.82 24.44 13.13
C ARG A 94 -37.39 25.01 12.97
N PHE A 95 -37.09 25.67 11.85
CA PHE A 95 -35.79 26.28 11.66
C PHE A 95 -35.50 27.36 12.71
N LYS A 96 -36.49 28.25 12.96
CA LYS A 96 -36.36 29.32 13.95
C LYS A 96 -36.09 28.79 15.38
N THR A 97 -36.74 27.68 15.72
CA THR A 97 -36.57 27.05 17.06
C THR A 97 -35.20 26.45 17.27
N TYR A 98 -34.64 25.79 16.22
CA TYR A 98 -33.44 24.98 16.40
C TYR A 98 -32.14 25.62 15.83
N VAL A 99 -32.21 26.74 15.10
CA VAL A 99 -31.02 27.37 14.48
C VAL A 99 -29.97 27.79 15.52
N ASP A 100 -30.38 28.23 16.71
CA ASP A 100 -29.44 28.66 17.74
C ASP A 100 -28.70 27.46 18.36
N SER A 101 -29.46 26.45 18.76
CA SER A 101 -28.89 25.24 19.33
C SER A 101 -28.04 24.47 18.33
N LEU A 102 -28.46 24.42 17.06
CA LEU A 102 -27.65 23.85 15.97
C LEU A 102 -26.34 24.62 15.77
N SER A 103 -26.40 25.96 15.72
CA SER A 103 -25.22 26.80 15.54
C SER A 103 -24.23 26.65 16.69
N THR A 104 -24.71 26.50 17.91
CA THR A 104 -23.88 26.25 19.09
C THR A 104 -23.23 24.86 19.01
N ALA A 105 -24.01 23.82 18.65
CA ALA A 105 -23.50 22.47 18.52
C ALA A 105 -22.41 22.38 17.41
N LEU A 106 -22.62 23.02 16.26
CA LEU A 106 -21.65 23.08 15.17
C LEU A 106 -20.35 23.79 15.60
N ALA A 107 -20.48 24.93 16.31
CA ALA A 107 -19.32 25.69 16.78
C ALA A 107 -18.47 24.92 17.79
N VAL A 108 -19.11 24.18 18.70
CA VAL A 108 -18.41 23.34 19.68
C VAL A 108 -17.75 22.14 19.00
N PHE A 109 -18.44 21.53 18.07
CA PHE A 109 -17.97 20.29 17.42
C PHE A 109 -16.81 20.52 16.44
N PHE A 110 -16.90 21.55 15.59
CA PHE A 110 -15.88 21.83 14.59
C PHE A 110 -14.79 22.78 15.11
N ALA A 111 -15.06 23.58 16.12
CA ALA A 111 -14.14 24.53 16.75
C ALA A 111 -13.43 25.49 15.77
N ASP A 112 -14.02 25.72 14.58
CA ASP A 112 -13.45 26.56 13.49
C ASP A 112 -14.09 27.95 13.43
N LYS A 113 -15.36 28.09 13.89
CA LYS A 113 -16.13 29.32 13.84
C LYS A 113 -16.95 29.51 15.14
N LYS A 114 -17.23 30.78 15.48
CA LYS A 114 -18.14 31.11 16.59
C LYS A 114 -19.59 30.73 16.23
N ALA A 115 -20.41 30.39 17.22
CA ALA A 115 -21.82 30.04 17.03
C ALA A 115 -22.61 31.16 16.30
N SER A 116 -22.29 32.43 16.57
CA SER A 116 -22.89 33.58 15.88
C SER A 116 -22.60 33.62 14.36
N ALA A 117 -21.42 33.15 13.95
CA ALA A 117 -21.06 33.07 12.54
C ALA A 117 -21.86 31.96 11.84
N TYR A 118 -21.91 30.75 12.43
CA TYR A 118 -22.76 29.66 11.94
C TYR A 118 -24.22 30.07 11.81
N LYS A 119 -24.77 30.73 12.85
CA LYS A 119 -26.16 31.23 12.83
C LYS A 119 -26.39 32.18 11.65
N LYS A 120 -25.47 33.16 11.42
CA LYS A 120 -25.58 34.11 10.32
C LYS A 120 -25.56 33.43 8.95
N GLU A 121 -24.67 32.45 8.77
CA GLU A 121 -24.54 31.68 7.53
C GLU A 121 -25.79 30.82 7.28
N LEU A 122 -26.27 30.07 8.27
CA LEU A 122 -27.49 29.26 8.15
C LEU A 122 -28.74 30.10 7.87
N GLN A 123 -28.88 31.25 8.52
CA GLN A 123 -29.98 32.19 8.26
C GLN A 123 -29.89 32.80 6.84
N ALA A 124 -28.69 33.07 6.34
CA ALA A 124 -28.49 33.56 4.99
C ALA A 124 -28.90 32.51 3.93
N GLY A 125 -28.49 31.24 4.11
CA GLY A 125 -28.91 30.11 3.29
C GLY A 125 -30.42 29.91 3.31
N TYR A 126 -31.02 29.98 4.52
CA TYR A 126 -32.47 29.85 4.68
C TYR A 126 -33.25 30.97 3.97
N ARG A 127 -32.79 32.23 4.03
CA ARG A 127 -33.42 33.37 3.32
C ARG A 127 -33.35 33.22 1.80
N LYS A 128 -32.21 32.75 1.28
CA LYS A 128 -31.98 32.50 -0.14
C LYS A 128 -32.73 31.29 -0.68
N LYS A 129 -33.31 30.46 0.18
CA LYS A 129 -33.90 29.17 -0.14
C LYS A 129 -32.88 28.26 -0.87
N ASP A 130 -31.62 28.31 -0.43
CA ASP A 130 -30.56 27.50 -1.03
C ASP A 130 -30.88 26.01 -0.83
N ARG A 131 -31.01 25.30 -1.95
CA ARG A 131 -31.39 23.88 -1.93
C ARG A 131 -30.22 22.93 -1.73
N TYR A 132 -29.02 23.46 -1.84
CA TYR A 132 -27.81 22.64 -1.75
C TYR A 132 -26.70 23.38 -1.03
N TYR A 133 -27.05 23.95 0.13
CA TYR A 133 -26.12 24.69 0.98
C TYR A 133 -25.05 23.72 1.53
N GLU A 134 -23.80 23.93 1.17
CA GLU A 134 -22.67 23.16 1.66
C GLU A 134 -22.39 23.51 3.14
N LEU A 135 -22.64 22.57 4.05
CA LEU A 135 -22.35 22.74 5.46
C LEU A 135 -20.92 22.31 5.79
N ARG A 136 -20.52 21.13 5.37
CA ARG A 136 -19.19 20.57 5.61
C ARG A 136 -18.88 19.43 4.65
N LYS A 137 -17.62 19.31 4.25
CA LYS A 137 -17.11 18.19 3.45
C LYS A 137 -16.14 17.30 4.23
N ASN A 138 -15.95 16.10 3.73
CA ASN A 138 -14.97 15.14 4.20
C ASN A 138 -15.11 14.76 5.70
N LEU A 139 -16.34 14.57 6.19
CA LEU A 139 -16.58 14.07 7.54
C LEU A 139 -16.34 12.57 7.62
N SER A 140 -15.65 12.12 8.65
CA SER A 140 -15.55 10.69 8.96
C SER A 140 -16.92 10.11 9.39
N PHE A 141 -17.03 8.79 9.37
CA PHE A 141 -18.25 8.12 9.85
C PHE A 141 -18.62 8.50 11.29
N GLU A 142 -17.64 8.60 12.18
CA GLU A 142 -17.86 9.00 13.58
C GLU A 142 -18.36 10.44 13.67
N GLN A 143 -17.74 11.35 12.93
CA GLN A 143 -18.16 12.75 12.86
C GLN A 143 -19.59 12.87 12.30
N TYR A 144 -19.90 12.13 11.24
CA TYR A 144 -21.24 12.08 10.68
C TYR A 144 -22.27 11.53 11.66
N LYS A 145 -21.95 10.44 12.37
CA LYS A 145 -22.79 9.85 13.41
C LYS A 145 -23.10 10.86 14.53
N THR A 146 -22.09 11.59 14.97
CA THR A 146 -22.26 12.66 15.99
C THR A 146 -23.11 13.79 15.43
N LEU A 147 -22.87 14.25 14.21
CA LEU A 147 -23.63 15.32 13.58
C LEU A 147 -25.13 14.96 13.43
N ARG A 148 -25.45 13.70 13.17
CA ARG A 148 -26.83 13.20 13.09
C ARG A 148 -27.62 13.35 14.41
N SER A 149 -26.95 13.44 15.54
CA SER A 149 -27.61 13.66 16.86
C SER A 149 -27.90 15.13 17.16
N PHE A 150 -27.41 16.06 16.33
CA PHE A 150 -27.57 17.50 16.59
C PHE A 150 -29.02 17.98 16.46
N PRO A 151 -29.37 19.07 17.18
CA PRO A 151 -30.69 19.70 17.08
C PRO A 151 -31.01 20.03 15.61
N LEU A 152 -32.23 19.84 15.19
CA LEU A 152 -32.74 19.92 13.84
C LEU A 152 -32.32 18.72 12.95
N VAL A 153 -31.04 18.35 12.92
CA VAL A 153 -30.53 17.24 12.08
C VAL A 153 -31.15 15.90 12.48
N ASN A 154 -31.33 15.66 13.78
CA ASN A 154 -31.91 14.44 14.33
C ASN A 154 -33.40 14.21 13.96
N GLN A 155 -34.05 15.19 13.34
CA GLN A 155 -35.45 15.05 12.91
C GLN A 155 -35.61 14.37 11.52
N GLY A 156 -34.52 14.00 10.90
CA GLY A 156 -34.49 13.31 9.62
C GLY A 156 -34.57 14.24 8.41
N ARG A 157 -34.20 13.72 7.21
CA ARG A 157 -34.00 14.45 5.98
C ARG A 157 -35.19 15.36 5.59
N ASN A 158 -36.42 14.82 5.61
CA ASN A 158 -37.61 15.54 5.15
C ASN A 158 -37.95 16.75 6.01
N LYS A 159 -37.62 16.71 7.32
CA LYS A 159 -37.93 17.76 8.29
C LYS A 159 -36.81 18.77 8.49
N SER A 160 -35.56 18.34 8.32
CA SER A 160 -34.37 19.16 8.52
C SER A 160 -33.75 19.71 7.24
N GLY A 161 -34.09 19.13 6.09
CA GLY A 161 -33.41 19.38 4.83
C GLY A 161 -31.96 18.86 4.80
N PHE A 162 -31.53 18.08 5.79
CA PHE A 162 -30.17 17.58 5.90
C PHE A 162 -29.90 16.47 4.89
N ILE A 163 -28.90 16.67 4.03
CA ILE A 163 -28.48 15.75 3.00
C ILE A 163 -27.05 15.31 3.29
N ALA A 164 -26.82 14.01 3.34
CA ALA A 164 -25.49 13.43 3.45
C ALA A 164 -25.18 12.66 2.15
N GLU A 165 -24.11 13.05 1.48
CA GLU A 165 -23.56 12.32 0.35
C GLU A 165 -22.35 11.52 0.79
N VAL A 166 -22.36 10.24 0.46
CA VAL A 166 -21.22 9.34 0.72
C VAL A 166 -20.26 9.44 -0.43
N LYS A 167 -18.99 9.69 -0.11
CA LYS A 167 -17.86 9.64 -1.05
C LYS A 167 -16.79 8.73 -0.51
N ASN A 168 -16.31 7.81 -1.33
CA ASN A 168 -15.19 6.96 -0.97
C ASN A 168 -13.88 7.73 -1.19
N LYS A 169 -13.05 7.79 -0.15
CA LYS A 169 -11.71 8.37 -0.21
C LYS A 169 -10.68 7.26 -0.04
N ARG A 170 -9.67 7.27 -0.88
CA ARG A 170 -8.55 6.34 -0.77
C ARG A 170 -7.66 6.74 0.41
N LEU A 171 -7.38 5.79 1.29
CA LEU A 171 -6.57 5.97 2.49
C LEU A 171 -5.45 4.93 2.50
N ASN A 172 -4.24 5.37 2.85
CA ASN A 172 -3.11 4.51 3.14
C ASN A 172 -2.91 4.52 4.67
N PRO A 173 -3.32 3.46 5.40
CA PRO A 173 -3.30 3.44 6.87
C PRO A 173 -1.90 3.62 7.46
N PHE A 174 -0.85 3.16 6.76
CA PHE A 174 0.54 3.32 7.15
C PHE A 174 1.17 4.64 6.65
N GLY A 175 0.35 5.59 6.21
CA GLY A 175 0.80 6.92 5.80
C GLY A 175 1.64 6.90 4.53
N LEU A 176 2.94 7.17 4.66
CA LEU A 176 3.85 7.27 3.51
C LEU A 176 4.62 5.98 3.21
N LEU A 177 4.40 4.90 3.98
CA LEU A 177 5.10 3.63 3.83
C LEU A 177 4.92 3.06 2.42
N ALA A 178 6.01 2.76 1.72
CA ALA A 178 6.05 2.25 0.35
C ALA A 178 5.16 3.04 -0.64
N ASN A 179 5.03 4.34 -0.42
CA ASN A 179 4.03 5.20 -1.07
C ASN A 179 4.13 5.19 -2.61
N ARG A 180 5.34 5.05 -3.17
CA ARG A 180 5.52 4.98 -4.63
C ARG A 180 5.33 3.59 -5.20
N THR A 181 5.55 2.57 -4.40
CA THR A 181 5.37 1.16 -4.78
C THR A 181 3.89 0.77 -4.69
N ILE A 182 3.24 1.02 -3.55
CA ILE A 182 1.79 0.83 -3.38
C ILE A 182 1.07 1.80 -4.32
N GLY A 183 1.45 3.06 -4.24
CA GLY A 183 0.92 4.11 -5.08
C GLY A 183 -0.20 4.91 -4.43
N LEU A 184 -0.65 5.89 -5.20
CA LEU A 184 -1.76 6.76 -4.84
C LEU A 184 -2.75 6.78 -5.99
N SER A 185 -4.03 6.72 -5.65
CA SER A 185 -5.12 6.97 -6.59
C SER A 185 -5.64 8.39 -6.37
N ARG A 186 -5.45 9.27 -7.34
CA ARG A 186 -5.87 10.68 -7.28
C ARG A 186 -6.58 11.06 -8.56
N ASP A 187 -7.78 11.58 -8.40
CA ASP A 187 -8.51 12.23 -9.47
C ASP A 187 -8.33 13.75 -9.33
N TYR A 188 -7.96 14.43 -10.38
CA TYR A 188 -7.92 15.89 -10.43
C TYR A 188 -8.55 16.42 -11.72
N ILE A 189 -9.11 17.62 -11.65
CA ILE A 189 -9.65 18.30 -12.80
C ILE A 189 -8.53 19.08 -13.47
N ASN A 190 -8.20 18.74 -14.71
CA ASN A 190 -7.19 19.47 -15.48
C ASN A 190 -7.70 20.87 -15.88
N GLY A 191 -6.79 21.72 -16.39
CA GLY A 191 -7.13 23.10 -16.82
C GLY A 191 -8.22 23.21 -17.91
N GLY A 192 -8.60 22.10 -18.54
CA GLY A 192 -9.70 22.00 -19.49
C GLY A 192 -11.01 21.45 -18.90
N GLY A 193 -11.14 21.32 -17.57
CA GLY A 193 -12.33 20.83 -16.89
C GLY A 193 -12.55 19.31 -16.98
N LYS A 194 -11.59 18.55 -17.52
CA LYS A 194 -11.67 17.09 -17.63
C LYS A 194 -11.09 16.43 -16.39
N LEU A 195 -11.83 15.49 -15.81
CA LEU A 195 -11.34 14.62 -14.75
C LEU A 195 -10.22 13.71 -15.29
N VAL A 196 -9.03 13.82 -14.69
CA VAL A 196 -7.85 13.03 -15.06
C VAL A 196 -7.44 12.22 -13.84
N ASN A 197 -7.27 10.92 -14.03
CA ASN A 197 -6.75 10.01 -13.01
C ASN A 197 -5.22 9.96 -13.08
N GLN A 198 -4.54 10.26 -11.98
CA GLN A 198 -3.08 10.17 -11.83
C GLN A 198 -2.71 9.07 -10.83
N ASN A 199 -3.01 7.84 -11.17
CA ASN A 199 -2.57 6.71 -10.37
C ASN A 199 -1.09 6.44 -10.61
N VAL A 200 -0.38 6.04 -9.55
CA VAL A 200 1.02 5.60 -9.58
C VAL A 200 1.17 4.27 -8.84
N GLY A 201 2.28 3.58 -9.00
CA GLY A 201 2.55 2.32 -8.32
C GLY A 201 1.59 1.19 -8.70
N LEU A 202 1.30 0.30 -7.76
CA LEU A 202 0.35 -0.80 -7.93
C LEU A 202 -1.08 -0.29 -8.18
N GLU A 203 -1.45 0.84 -7.60
CA GLU A 203 -2.72 1.52 -7.88
C GLU A 203 -2.90 1.82 -9.38
N ARG A 204 -1.81 2.12 -10.10
CA ARG A 204 -1.82 2.33 -11.55
C ARG A 204 -1.76 1.01 -12.32
N THR A 205 -0.86 0.12 -11.90
CA THR A 205 -0.62 -1.14 -12.62
C THR A 205 -1.87 -2.02 -12.65
N TYR A 206 -2.61 -2.05 -11.54
CA TYR A 206 -3.80 -2.87 -11.37
C TYR A 206 -5.10 -2.06 -11.35
N ASP A 207 -5.11 -0.84 -11.91
CA ASP A 207 -6.28 0.06 -11.87
C ASP A 207 -7.55 -0.58 -12.40
N THR A 208 -7.45 -1.34 -13.49
CA THR A 208 -8.60 -2.03 -14.11
C THR A 208 -9.25 -3.06 -13.18
N LEU A 209 -8.47 -3.74 -12.34
CA LEU A 209 -8.96 -4.71 -11.37
C LEU A 209 -9.47 -4.03 -10.11
N LEU A 210 -8.73 -3.03 -9.64
CA LEU A 210 -9.07 -2.31 -8.41
C LEU A 210 -10.33 -1.46 -8.52
N LYS A 211 -10.59 -0.81 -9.67
CA LYS A 211 -11.71 0.14 -9.81
C LYS A 211 -13.10 -0.50 -9.86
N GLY A 212 -13.18 -1.79 -10.19
CA GLY A 212 -14.45 -2.48 -10.44
C GLY A 212 -15.26 -1.91 -11.59
N ASP A 213 -16.48 -2.39 -11.75
CA ASP A 213 -17.41 -1.96 -12.78
C ASP A 213 -18.57 -1.16 -12.18
N LYS A 214 -18.86 -0.02 -12.80
CA LYS A 214 -19.95 0.86 -12.36
C LYS A 214 -21.29 0.22 -12.60
N GLY A 215 -22.14 0.24 -11.59
CA GLY A 215 -23.55 -0.03 -11.73
C GLY A 215 -24.32 1.15 -12.34
N GLN A 216 -25.58 0.95 -12.60
CA GLN A 216 -26.50 1.96 -13.10
C GLN A 216 -27.85 1.82 -12.41
N ARG A 217 -28.47 2.95 -12.08
CA ARG A 217 -29.86 2.97 -11.61
C ARG A 217 -30.66 4.02 -12.35
N LEU A 218 -31.88 3.68 -12.67
CA LEU A 218 -32.83 4.63 -13.22
C LEU A 218 -33.38 5.49 -12.09
N VAL A 219 -33.29 6.80 -12.22
CA VAL A 219 -33.85 7.74 -11.25
C VAL A 219 -34.86 8.63 -11.93
N ARG A 220 -35.98 8.94 -11.25
CA ARG A 220 -36.96 9.91 -11.68
C ARG A 220 -36.72 11.23 -10.96
N PHE A 221 -36.44 12.28 -11.71
CA PHE A 221 -36.32 13.62 -11.17
C PHE A 221 -37.71 14.18 -10.85
N ILE A 222 -37.80 14.75 -9.66
CA ILE A 222 -39.01 15.47 -9.19
C ILE A 222 -38.71 16.96 -9.08
N SER A 223 -39.79 17.76 -8.95
CA SER A 223 -39.68 19.21 -8.81
C SER A 223 -38.69 19.59 -7.72
N GLY A 224 -37.75 20.48 -8.06
CA GLY A 224 -36.72 20.95 -7.11
C GLY A 224 -35.39 20.24 -7.16
N GLY A 225 -35.11 19.42 -8.20
CA GLY A 225 -33.81 18.77 -8.39
C GLY A 225 -33.57 17.51 -7.57
N ALA A 226 -34.56 17.10 -6.75
CA ALA A 226 -34.53 15.82 -6.07
C ALA A 226 -34.86 14.67 -7.04
N PHE A 227 -34.41 13.46 -6.72
CA PHE A 227 -34.71 12.27 -7.52
C PHE A 227 -35.16 11.10 -6.62
N ILE A 228 -35.96 10.23 -7.20
CA ILE A 228 -36.42 8.98 -6.57
C ILE A 228 -35.91 7.82 -7.42
N PRO A 229 -35.25 6.80 -6.83
CA PRO A 229 -34.91 5.59 -7.56
C PRO A 229 -36.17 4.89 -8.08
N VAL A 230 -36.07 4.33 -9.28
CA VAL A 230 -37.13 3.48 -9.85
C VAL A 230 -36.77 2.05 -9.46
N GLU A 231 -37.55 1.46 -8.58
CA GLU A 231 -37.32 0.10 -8.07
C GLU A 231 -37.28 -0.94 -9.21
N GLY A 232 -36.38 -1.91 -9.10
CA GLY A 232 -36.25 -3.01 -10.06
C GLY A 232 -35.49 -2.65 -11.34
N SER A 233 -34.94 -1.43 -11.46
CA SER A 233 -34.13 -0.98 -12.61
C SER A 233 -32.65 -0.83 -12.30
N GLU A 234 -32.19 -1.35 -11.16
CA GLU A 234 -30.82 -1.21 -10.70
C GLU A 234 -29.95 -2.33 -11.28
N ILE A 235 -28.83 -1.93 -11.88
CA ILE A 235 -27.70 -2.82 -12.18
C ILE A 235 -26.66 -2.51 -11.08
N GLU A 236 -26.49 -3.46 -10.18
CA GLU A 236 -25.54 -3.29 -9.07
C GLU A 236 -24.10 -3.14 -9.60
N PRO A 237 -23.28 -2.27 -8.98
CA PRO A 237 -21.88 -2.18 -9.31
C PRO A 237 -21.14 -3.47 -8.90
N GLN A 238 -20.16 -3.87 -9.70
CA GLN A 238 -19.23 -4.92 -9.29
C GLN A 238 -18.02 -4.27 -8.64
N ASN A 239 -17.80 -4.55 -7.37
CA ASN A 239 -16.68 -3.99 -6.62
C ASN A 239 -15.35 -4.42 -7.21
N GLY A 240 -14.32 -3.62 -7.00
CA GLY A 240 -12.96 -3.93 -7.39
C GLY A 240 -12.41 -5.11 -6.62
N LYS A 241 -11.46 -5.81 -7.24
CA LYS A 241 -10.78 -6.97 -6.65
C LYS A 241 -9.67 -6.51 -5.71
N ASP A 242 -9.44 -7.28 -4.67
CA ASP A 242 -8.39 -7.04 -3.71
C ASP A 242 -7.05 -7.60 -4.22
N ILE A 243 -5.96 -6.94 -3.86
CA ILE A 243 -4.60 -7.31 -4.25
C ILE A 243 -3.82 -7.60 -2.98
N ILE A 244 -3.33 -8.83 -2.85
CA ILE A 244 -2.44 -9.23 -1.77
C ILE A 244 -1.01 -9.18 -2.31
N THR A 245 -0.20 -8.28 -1.74
CA THR A 245 1.18 -8.07 -2.18
C THR A 245 2.15 -9.04 -1.52
N THR A 246 3.41 -8.99 -1.94
CA THR A 246 4.54 -9.67 -1.28
C THR A 246 5.21 -8.80 -0.23
N ILE A 247 4.79 -7.54 -0.09
CA ILE A 247 5.36 -6.57 0.85
C ILE A 247 5.04 -7.02 2.28
N ASP A 248 6.07 -7.09 3.09
CA ASP A 248 5.98 -7.27 4.54
C ASP A 248 6.15 -5.92 5.23
N VAL A 249 5.14 -5.49 6.01
CA VAL A 249 5.11 -4.16 6.62
C VAL A 249 6.32 -3.93 7.54
N ASN A 250 6.70 -4.93 8.31
CA ASN A 250 7.84 -4.82 9.23
C ASN A 250 9.16 -4.68 8.45
N THR A 251 9.35 -5.49 7.41
CA THR A 251 10.54 -5.43 6.55
C THR A 251 10.59 -4.08 5.82
N GLN A 252 9.46 -3.57 5.36
CA GLN A 252 9.38 -2.27 4.70
C GLN A 252 9.73 -1.13 5.67
N ASP A 253 9.17 -1.13 6.88
CA ASP A 253 9.45 -0.11 7.90
C ASP A 253 10.94 -0.12 8.31
N ILE A 254 11.51 -1.30 8.54
CA ILE A 254 12.95 -1.47 8.81
C ILE A 254 13.79 -0.87 7.68
N THR A 255 13.39 -1.14 6.43
CA THR A 255 14.12 -0.72 5.23
C THR A 255 14.05 0.79 5.04
N GLU A 256 12.86 1.38 5.14
CA GLU A 256 12.68 2.84 5.05
C GLU A 256 13.39 3.59 6.17
N SER A 257 13.27 3.11 7.40
CA SER A 257 13.90 3.73 8.57
C SER A 257 15.42 3.73 8.46
N ALA A 258 16.02 2.61 8.03
CA ALA A 258 17.46 2.50 7.83
C ALA A 258 17.95 3.42 6.70
N LEU A 259 17.21 3.46 5.58
CA LEU A 259 17.52 4.35 4.47
C LEU A 259 17.36 5.82 4.87
N MET A 260 16.26 6.20 5.51
CA MET A 260 15.96 7.56 5.97
C MET A 260 17.06 8.12 6.87
N LYS A 261 17.50 7.32 7.83
CA LYS A 261 18.59 7.70 8.75
C LYS A 261 19.86 8.08 7.98
N MET A 262 20.26 7.27 7.01
CA MET A 262 21.49 7.51 6.22
C MET A 262 21.31 8.68 5.25
N MET A 263 20.10 8.87 4.69
CA MET A 263 19.78 10.01 3.84
C MET A 263 19.93 11.33 4.59
N ILE A 264 19.43 11.39 5.83
CA ILE A 264 19.54 12.57 6.70
C ILE A 264 21.00 12.81 7.12
N GLU A 265 21.72 11.75 7.56
CA GLU A 265 23.10 11.85 8.02
C GLU A 265 24.05 12.41 6.96
N ASN A 266 23.83 12.04 5.69
CA ASN A 266 24.70 12.49 4.58
C ASN A 266 24.11 13.64 3.74
N ASP A 267 22.95 14.17 4.12
CA ASP A 267 22.24 15.21 3.34
C ASP A 267 22.13 14.81 1.85
N ALA A 268 21.78 13.54 1.60
CA ALA A 268 21.82 12.93 0.28
C ALA A 268 20.71 13.45 -0.65
N ASP A 269 20.90 13.35 -1.97
CA ASP A 269 19.92 13.77 -2.99
C ASP A 269 18.73 12.82 -3.03
N HIS A 270 18.98 11.55 -3.32
CA HIS A 270 17.98 10.49 -3.29
C HIS A 270 18.59 9.12 -3.03
N GLY A 271 17.76 8.18 -2.61
CA GLY A 271 18.19 6.82 -2.37
C GLY A 271 17.07 5.80 -2.57
N THR A 272 17.46 4.56 -2.82
CA THR A 272 16.56 3.41 -2.88
C THR A 272 17.15 2.21 -2.18
N CYS A 273 16.27 1.39 -1.63
CA CYS A 273 16.61 0.10 -1.07
C CYS A 273 15.56 -0.93 -1.42
N ILE A 274 16.01 -2.12 -1.86
CA ILE A 274 15.14 -3.24 -2.21
C ILE A 274 15.57 -4.46 -1.41
N VAL A 275 14.60 -5.14 -0.78
CA VAL A 275 14.80 -6.44 -0.12
C VAL A 275 13.96 -7.48 -0.86
N MET A 276 14.63 -8.54 -1.36
CA MET A 276 14.02 -9.60 -2.13
C MET A 276 14.26 -10.96 -1.46
N GLU A 277 13.26 -11.80 -1.40
CA GLU A 277 13.39 -13.18 -0.93
C GLU A 277 14.15 -14.01 -1.98
N THR A 278 15.24 -14.66 -1.56
CA THR A 278 16.21 -15.27 -2.47
C THR A 278 15.60 -16.35 -3.35
N SER A 279 14.82 -17.24 -2.77
CA SER A 279 14.32 -18.43 -3.47
C SER A 279 13.14 -18.16 -4.41
N THR A 280 12.35 -17.13 -4.13
CA THR A 280 11.08 -16.89 -4.82
C THR A 280 11.09 -15.67 -5.73
N GLY A 281 11.93 -14.67 -5.46
CA GLY A 281 11.89 -13.39 -6.14
C GLY A 281 10.84 -12.41 -5.59
N LYS A 282 10.16 -12.75 -4.49
CA LYS A 282 9.22 -11.86 -3.80
C LYS A 282 9.91 -10.61 -3.30
N ILE A 283 9.42 -9.45 -3.68
CA ILE A 283 9.89 -8.18 -3.13
C ILE A 283 9.21 -7.96 -1.77
N LYS A 284 10.00 -8.06 -0.70
CA LYS A 284 9.52 -7.89 0.68
C LYS A 284 9.48 -6.43 1.10
N ALA A 285 10.37 -5.61 0.54
CA ALA A 285 10.42 -4.18 0.75
C ALA A 285 11.00 -3.48 -0.48
N MET A 286 10.48 -2.29 -0.78
CA MET A 286 11.01 -1.38 -1.80
C MET A 286 10.82 0.05 -1.31
N ALA A 287 11.89 0.63 -0.78
CA ALA A 287 11.91 1.98 -0.23
C ALA A 287 12.59 2.95 -1.22
N ASN A 288 12.03 4.13 -1.38
CA ASN A 288 12.53 5.17 -2.28
C ASN A 288 12.41 6.53 -1.58
N LEU A 289 13.49 7.25 -1.45
CA LEU A 289 13.51 8.55 -0.77
C LEU A 289 14.19 9.59 -1.64
N GLY A 290 13.51 10.71 -1.89
CA GLY A 290 14.04 11.90 -2.55
C GLY A 290 13.99 13.11 -1.63
N ARG A 291 14.95 14.01 -1.75
CA ARG A 291 15.07 15.22 -0.95
C ARG A 291 14.14 16.30 -1.48
N ARG A 292 13.35 16.90 -0.60
CA ARG A 292 12.50 18.05 -0.91
C ARG A 292 13.28 19.37 -0.82
N PRO A 293 12.77 20.44 -1.43
CA PRO A 293 13.38 21.77 -1.30
C PRO A 293 13.50 22.29 0.14
N ASN A 294 12.61 21.84 1.04
CA ASN A 294 12.65 22.18 2.47
C ASN A 294 13.62 21.32 3.29
N GLY A 295 14.32 20.36 2.64
CA GLY A 295 15.27 19.46 3.29
C GLY A 295 14.69 18.16 3.80
N ASP A 296 13.36 17.99 3.83
CA ASP A 296 12.72 16.75 4.22
C ASP A 296 12.85 15.68 3.13
N TYR A 297 12.68 14.42 3.50
CA TYR A 297 12.68 13.28 2.59
C TYR A 297 11.29 12.66 2.47
N TRP A 298 10.95 12.23 1.27
CA TRP A 298 9.72 11.47 1.02
C TRP A 298 9.87 10.62 -0.25
N GLU A 299 8.96 9.69 -0.48
CA GLU A 299 8.92 8.94 -1.74
C GLU A 299 8.31 9.80 -2.87
N ASP A 300 9.17 10.49 -3.64
CA ASP A 300 8.80 11.32 -4.79
C ASP A 300 8.83 10.55 -6.11
N TYR A 301 9.79 9.63 -6.25
CA TYR A 301 10.01 8.81 -7.44
C TYR A 301 10.38 7.37 -7.05
N ASN A 302 10.16 6.40 -7.94
CA ASN A 302 10.64 5.03 -7.75
C ASN A 302 12.04 4.87 -8.34
N TYR A 303 13.06 5.15 -7.55
CA TYR A 303 14.47 5.06 -7.95
C TYR A 303 14.95 3.61 -8.13
N ALA A 304 14.25 2.63 -7.56
CA ALA A 304 14.54 1.20 -7.75
C ALA A 304 14.43 0.76 -9.20
N LEU A 305 13.59 1.47 -9.98
CA LEU A 305 13.27 1.17 -11.38
C LEU A 305 13.93 2.15 -12.37
N ARG A 306 14.76 3.07 -11.88
CA ARG A 306 15.49 4.04 -12.71
C ARG A 306 16.83 3.47 -13.14
N ALA A 307 17.12 3.53 -14.45
CA ALA A 307 18.39 3.11 -15.00
C ALA A 307 19.50 4.13 -14.72
N THR A 308 20.62 3.66 -14.20
CA THR A 308 21.82 4.45 -13.88
C THR A 308 23.07 3.60 -14.09
N GLU A 309 24.24 4.23 -14.16
CA GLU A 309 25.50 3.49 -14.20
C GLU A 309 25.71 2.72 -12.88
N PRO A 310 25.83 1.36 -12.93
CA PRO A 310 25.91 0.53 -11.73
C PRO A 310 27.25 0.64 -10.97
N GLY A 311 28.27 1.19 -11.62
CA GLY A 311 29.62 1.26 -11.08
C GLY A 311 30.17 -0.13 -10.72
N SER A 312 30.95 -0.19 -9.64
CA SER A 312 31.64 -1.43 -9.23
C SER A 312 30.73 -2.63 -8.91
N THR A 313 29.41 -2.47 -8.82
CA THR A 313 28.50 -3.61 -8.69
C THR A 313 28.43 -4.44 -9.97
N MET A 314 28.74 -3.84 -11.13
CA MET A 314 28.87 -4.53 -12.42
C MET A 314 30.00 -5.56 -12.46
N LYS A 315 31.00 -5.44 -11.58
CA LYS A 315 32.15 -6.35 -11.55
C LYS A 315 31.79 -7.81 -11.31
N LEU A 316 30.63 -8.08 -10.70
CA LEU A 316 30.11 -9.45 -10.58
C LEU A 316 29.79 -10.06 -11.95
N ALA A 317 29.12 -9.30 -12.82
CA ALA A 317 28.84 -9.78 -14.19
C ALA A 317 30.14 -10.02 -14.98
N THR A 318 31.13 -9.15 -14.81
CA THR A 318 32.45 -9.32 -15.40
C THR A 318 33.16 -10.58 -14.90
N LEU A 319 33.19 -10.79 -13.58
CA LEU A 319 33.77 -11.97 -12.95
C LEU A 319 33.13 -13.26 -13.48
N LEU A 320 31.79 -13.32 -13.45
CA LEU A 320 31.04 -14.47 -13.97
C LEU A 320 31.34 -14.76 -15.43
N SER A 321 31.38 -13.71 -16.26
CA SER A 321 31.67 -13.85 -17.70
C SER A 321 33.07 -14.41 -17.94
N VAL A 322 34.07 -13.90 -17.20
CA VAL A 322 35.47 -14.34 -17.31
C VAL A 322 35.65 -15.78 -16.84
N LEU A 323 35.08 -16.13 -15.66
CA LEU A 323 35.16 -17.48 -15.12
C LEU A 323 34.41 -18.50 -15.98
N SER A 324 33.29 -18.10 -16.61
CA SER A 324 32.51 -18.97 -17.51
C SER A 324 33.26 -19.36 -18.81
N GLU A 325 34.30 -18.61 -19.20
CA GLU A 325 35.18 -18.98 -20.31
C GLU A 325 36.14 -20.13 -19.93
N GLY A 326 36.26 -20.47 -18.66
CA GLY A 326 37.11 -21.56 -18.19
C GLY A 326 38.62 -21.30 -18.33
N LYS A 327 39.03 -20.06 -18.62
CA LYS A 327 40.43 -19.68 -18.86
C LYS A 327 41.09 -18.99 -17.68
N ALA A 328 40.34 -18.74 -16.60
CA ALA A 328 40.80 -18.04 -15.41
C ALA A 328 40.27 -18.69 -14.16
N SER A 329 41.05 -18.63 -13.08
CA SER A 329 40.69 -19.04 -11.72
C SER A 329 40.75 -17.84 -10.79
N ILE A 330 39.94 -17.84 -9.73
CA ILE A 330 39.94 -16.76 -8.71
C ILE A 330 41.31 -16.61 -8.00
N SER A 331 42.16 -17.63 -8.06
CA SER A 331 43.52 -17.62 -7.50
C SER A 331 44.59 -17.09 -8.47
N ASP A 332 44.25 -16.83 -9.75
CA ASP A 332 45.24 -16.38 -10.74
C ASP A 332 45.75 -14.97 -10.41
N PRO A 333 47.05 -14.73 -10.49
CA PRO A 333 47.68 -13.45 -10.21
C PRO A 333 47.43 -12.45 -11.33
N ILE A 334 47.06 -11.22 -10.98
CA ILE A 334 46.78 -10.12 -11.88
C ILE A 334 47.60 -8.88 -11.47
N GLN A 335 48.28 -8.28 -12.44
CA GLN A 335 49.00 -7.01 -12.27
C GLN A 335 47.98 -5.88 -12.13
N VAL A 336 47.98 -5.16 -11.01
CA VAL A 336 47.09 -4.03 -10.73
C VAL A 336 47.85 -2.69 -10.73
N GLY A 337 49.15 -2.73 -10.91
CA GLY A 337 50.03 -1.56 -10.93
C GLY A 337 50.41 -1.08 -9.52
N SER A 338 51.53 -0.36 -9.42
CA SER A 338 52.01 0.16 -8.13
C SER A 338 51.46 1.54 -7.77
N THR A 339 50.86 2.25 -8.71
CA THR A 339 50.37 3.63 -8.56
C THR A 339 48.85 3.73 -8.42
N GLY A 340 48.09 2.62 -8.55
CA GLY A 340 46.65 2.61 -8.64
C GLY A 340 46.08 3.00 -10.01
N SER A 341 46.98 3.15 -11.00
CA SER A 341 46.58 3.42 -12.38
C SER A 341 47.46 2.62 -13.32
N ASP A 342 46.89 2.01 -14.35
CA ASP A 342 47.62 1.26 -15.34
C ASP A 342 46.95 1.27 -16.71
N TYR A 343 47.72 1.01 -17.77
CA TYR A 343 47.19 0.93 -19.14
C TYR A 343 46.66 -0.47 -19.45
N VAL A 344 45.36 -0.55 -19.74
CA VAL A 344 44.67 -1.80 -20.04
C VAL A 344 44.29 -1.83 -21.50
N GLY A 345 45.18 -2.38 -22.32
CA GLY A 345 45.00 -2.63 -23.74
C GLY A 345 44.72 -1.39 -24.60
N VAL A 346 43.74 -0.58 -24.29
CA VAL A 346 43.25 0.53 -25.13
C VAL A 346 43.09 1.86 -24.39
N ARG A 347 43.15 1.83 -23.07
CA ARG A 347 42.99 3.03 -22.21
C ARG A 347 43.70 2.90 -20.88
N THR A 348 44.00 4.03 -20.25
CA THR A 348 44.37 4.08 -18.83
C THR A 348 43.16 3.88 -17.97
N VAL A 349 43.24 2.98 -17.00
CA VAL A 349 42.23 2.70 -15.97
C VAL A 349 42.81 3.04 -14.61
N THR A 350 42.04 3.71 -13.78
CA THR A 350 42.44 4.15 -12.43
C THR A 350 41.53 3.54 -11.39
N ASP A 351 42.08 3.03 -10.31
CA ASP A 351 41.37 2.57 -9.13
C ASP A 351 40.94 3.76 -8.29
N ALA A 352 39.83 3.62 -7.57
CA ALA A 352 39.35 4.64 -6.61
C ALA A 352 40.32 4.81 -5.42
N GLU A 353 40.96 3.71 -5.01
CA GLU A 353 41.97 3.67 -3.98
C GLU A 353 43.17 2.85 -4.46
N ARG A 354 44.37 3.22 -4.00
CA ARG A 354 45.57 2.46 -4.31
C ARG A 354 45.48 1.06 -3.72
N GLN A 355 45.79 0.05 -4.53
CA GLN A 355 45.77 -1.35 -4.08
C GLN A 355 46.89 -1.65 -3.09
N PRO A 356 46.69 -2.58 -2.15
CA PRO A 356 47.69 -2.96 -1.15
C PRO A 356 48.97 -3.56 -1.78
N LYS A 357 48.82 -4.24 -2.91
CA LYS A 357 49.86 -4.92 -3.64
C LYS A 357 49.85 -4.51 -5.11
N SER A 358 50.99 -4.65 -5.81
CA SER A 358 51.06 -4.44 -7.26
C SER A 358 50.55 -5.66 -8.06
N VAL A 359 50.50 -6.82 -7.45
CA VAL A 359 49.96 -8.07 -7.97
C VAL A 359 48.94 -8.60 -6.97
N GLU A 360 47.74 -8.83 -7.41
CA GLU A 360 46.64 -9.39 -6.61
C GLU A 360 46.04 -10.60 -7.33
N THR A 361 45.42 -11.51 -6.59
CA THR A 361 44.61 -12.56 -7.19
C THR A 361 43.29 -11.97 -7.72
N ILE A 362 42.61 -12.67 -8.64
CA ILE A 362 41.31 -12.25 -9.14
C ILE A 362 40.31 -12.05 -7.99
N LYS A 363 40.37 -12.92 -6.96
CA LYS A 363 39.57 -12.79 -5.72
C LYS A 363 39.90 -11.49 -4.98
N GLU A 364 41.19 -11.18 -4.76
CA GLU A 364 41.60 -9.93 -4.11
C GLU A 364 41.21 -8.70 -4.96
N CYS A 365 41.41 -8.74 -6.28
CA CYS A 365 40.94 -7.66 -7.19
C CYS A 365 39.42 -7.38 -7.03
N PHE A 366 38.62 -8.43 -6.90
CA PHE A 366 37.18 -8.29 -6.68
C PHE A 366 36.87 -7.77 -5.27
N ALA A 367 37.55 -8.32 -4.24
CA ALA A 367 37.34 -7.93 -2.84
C ALA A 367 37.73 -6.47 -2.57
N HIS A 368 38.87 -6.02 -3.12
CA HIS A 368 39.35 -4.64 -3.02
C HIS A 368 38.75 -3.70 -4.07
N SER A 369 37.87 -4.24 -4.94
CA SER A 369 37.19 -3.46 -5.99
C SER A 369 38.13 -2.78 -7.00
N SER A 370 39.24 -3.43 -7.37
CA SER A 370 40.17 -2.89 -8.37
C SER A 370 39.51 -2.75 -9.75
N ASN A 371 39.49 -1.53 -10.30
CA ASN A 371 39.08 -1.27 -11.67
C ASN A 371 40.11 -1.83 -12.65
N VAL A 372 41.42 -1.63 -12.36
CA VAL A 372 42.54 -2.10 -13.17
C VAL A 372 42.49 -3.61 -13.28
N GLY A 373 42.40 -4.33 -12.15
CA GLY A 373 42.36 -5.78 -12.12
C GLY A 373 41.18 -6.34 -12.90
N MET A 374 39.99 -5.86 -12.62
CA MET A 374 38.76 -6.34 -13.28
C MET A 374 38.72 -6.01 -14.76
N SER A 375 39.22 -4.85 -15.17
CA SER A 375 39.34 -4.49 -16.59
C SER A 375 40.36 -5.37 -17.32
N ARG A 376 41.48 -5.70 -16.65
CA ARG A 376 42.54 -6.51 -17.21
C ARG A 376 42.07 -7.96 -17.44
N ILE A 377 41.36 -8.56 -16.51
CA ILE A 377 40.83 -9.92 -16.73
C ILE A 377 39.78 -9.93 -17.86
N ALA A 378 38.93 -8.89 -17.94
CA ALA A 378 38.00 -8.77 -19.05
C ALA A 378 38.70 -8.59 -20.39
N TYR A 379 39.72 -7.72 -20.44
CA TYR A 379 40.50 -7.51 -21.65
C TYR A 379 41.26 -8.79 -22.09
N ASN A 380 41.97 -9.45 -21.18
CA ASN A 380 42.71 -10.68 -21.46
C ASN A 380 41.76 -11.79 -21.96
N THR A 381 40.52 -11.83 -21.52
CA THR A 381 39.55 -12.87 -21.89
C THR A 381 38.87 -12.56 -23.23
N PHE A 382 38.44 -11.30 -23.43
CA PHE A 382 37.53 -10.93 -24.52
C PHE A 382 38.11 -10.01 -25.58
N ALA A 383 39.40 -9.59 -25.52
CA ALA A 383 39.94 -8.65 -26.49
C ALA A 383 39.85 -9.14 -27.96
N ALA A 384 39.97 -10.44 -28.20
CA ALA A 384 39.79 -11.03 -29.52
C ALA A 384 38.34 -11.02 -30.03
N GLN A 385 37.36 -11.08 -29.09
CA GLN A 385 35.91 -11.15 -29.36
C GLN A 385 35.14 -10.33 -28.33
N PRO A 386 35.22 -8.99 -28.39
CA PRO A 386 34.61 -8.13 -27.37
C PRO A 386 33.08 -8.20 -27.37
N ASP A 387 32.44 -8.55 -28.48
CA ASP A 387 31.01 -8.82 -28.60
C ASP A 387 30.55 -10.04 -27.77
N LYS A 388 31.46 -10.99 -27.48
CA LYS A 388 31.16 -12.13 -26.64
C LYS A 388 30.89 -11.71 -25.17
N PHE A 389 31.52 -10.65 -24.67
CA PHE A 389 31.21 -10.07 -23.39
C PHE A 389 29.74 -9.61 -23.30
N LEU A 390 29.23 -8.96 -24.38
CA LEU A 390 27.81 -8.60 -24.45
C LEU A 390 26.88 -9.81 -24.38
N SER A 391 27.22 -10.94 -24.99
CA SER A 391 26.37 -12.13 -24.94
C SER A 391 26.16 -12.65 -23.51
N TYR A 392 27.16 -12.48 -22.64
CA TYR A 392 26.99 -12.75 -21.20
C TYR A 392 26.07 -11.76 -20.52
N LEU A 393 26.16 -10.46 -20.84
CA LEU A 393 25.26 -9.44 -20.28
C LEU A 393 23.82 -9.68 -20.72
N HIS A 394 23.59 -10.14 -21.96
CA HIS A 394 22.27 -10.59 -22.42
C HIS A 394 21.77 -11.79 -21.62
N LYS A 395 22.64 -12.79 -21.38
CA LYS A 395 22.29 -13.94 -20.55
C LYS A 395 21.94 -13.57 -19.11
N TYR A 396 22.51 -12.47 -18.60
CA TYR A 396 22.20 -11.94 -17.27
C TYR A 396 21.02 -10.95 -17.28
N HIS A 397 20.29 -10.83 -18.39
CA HIS A 397 19.12 -9.95 -18.56
C HIS A 397 19.41 -8.45 -18.35
N PHE A 398 20.63 -8.00 -18.63
CA PHE A 398 20.98 -6.57 -18.54
C PHE A 398 20.53 -5.74 -19.75
N ASP A 399 19.99 -6.35 -20.78
CA ASP A 399 19.46 -5.70 -21.99
C ASP A 399 17.92 -5.60 -22.01
N THR A 400 17.25 -6.26 -21.08
CA THR A 400 15.80 -6.31 -20.98
C THR A 400 15.32 -5.83 -19.61
N ARG A 401 14.08 -5.39 -19.53
CA ARG A 401 13.44 -5.10 -18.24
C ARG A 401 13.29 -6.38 -17.43
N THR A 402 13.26 -6.25 -16.10
CA THR A 402 13.09 -7.40 -15.20
C THR A 402 11.73 -8.06 -15.36
N GLY A 403 10.75 -7.32 -15.89
CA GLY A 403 9.37 -7.79 -16.02
C GLY A 403 8.61 -7.80 -14.70
N ILE A 404 9.07 -7.03 -13.71
CA ILE A 404 8.31 -6.80 -12.47
C ILE A 404 6.90 -6.30 -12.77
N ASP A 405 5.95 -6.74 -12.00
CA ASP A 405 4.54 -6.36 -12.08
C ASP A 405 4.27 -4.93 -11.56
N LEU A 406 5.08 -3.98 -12.00
CA LEU A 406 5.00 -2.55 -11.68
C LEU A 406 5.34 -1.70 -12.90
N ILE A 407 4.44 -0.79 -13.26
CA ILE A 407 4.67 0.13 -14.39
C ILE A 407 5.71 1.17 -14.01
N GLY A 408 6.63 1.48 -14.93
CA GLY A 408 7.59 2.58 -14.77
C GLY A 408 9.05 2.14 -14.76
N GLU A 409 9.34 0.85 -14.93
CA GLU A 409 10.71 0.38 -15.08
C GLU A 409 11.33 0.94 -16.37
N GLU A 410 12.45 1.65 -16.24
CA GLU A 410 13.20 2.19 -17.37
C GLU A 410 13.88 1.05 -18.16
N ARG A 411 14.14 1.31 -19.43
CA ARG A 411 14.90 0.34 -20.26
C ARG A 411 16.37 0.48 -19.97
N PRO A 412 17.09 -0.64 -19.82
CA PRO A 412 18.55 -0.59 -19.72
C PRO A 412 19.17 -0.09 -21.02
N VAL A 413 20.35 0.50 -20.90
CA VAL A 413 21.13 1.00 -22.03
C VAL A 413 22.46 0.28 -22.09
N LEU A 414 22.65 -0.53 -23.13
CA LEU A 414 23.90 -1.19 -23.43
C LEU A 414 24.49 -0.65 -24.75
N PRO A 415 25.78 -0.27 -24.78
CA PRO A 415 26.43 0.18 -26.02
C PRO A 415 26.60 -1.01 -26.98
N LYS A 416 26.53 -0.72 -28.27
CA LYS A 416 26.89 -1.70 -29.29
C LYS A 416 28.40 -1.85 -29.34
N ILE A 417 28.92 -3.05 -29.13
CA ILE A 417 30.34 -3.35 -29.20
C ILE A 417 30.69 -3.81 -30.62
N LYS A 418 31.56 -3.06 -31.27
CA LYS A 418 32.19 -3.44 -32.57
C LYS A 418 33.53 -4.12 -32.30
N ARG A 419 33.98 -4.95 -33.24
CA ARG A 419 35.33 -5.57 -33.21
C ARG A 419 36.41 -4.59 -33.68
N ASN A 420 36.53 -3.46 -32.99
CA ASN A 420 37.54 -2.42 -33.28
C ASN A 420 38.00 -1.78 -31.94
N LYS A 421 38.89 -0.82 -32.00
CA LYS A 421 39.47 -0.13 -30.84
C LYS A 421 38.39 0.56 -29.97
N GLU A 422 37.36 1.12 -30.60
CA GLU A 422 36.24 1.79 -29.87
C GLU A 422 35.41 0.76 -29.10
N GLY A 423 35.11 -0.39 -29.70
CA GLY A 423 34.39 -1.46 -29.02
C GLY A 423 35.18 -2.08 -27.86
N LEU A 424 36.52 -2.22 -28.03
CA LEU A 424 37.41 -2.62 -26.93
C LEU A 424 37.41 -1.59 -25.80
N HIS A 425 37.44 -0.31 -26.14
CA HIS A 425 37.34 0.77 -25.12
C HIS A 425 36.00 0.72 -24.37
N ALA A 426 34.89 0.51 -25.08
CA ALA A 426 33.58 0.37 -24.49
C ALA A 426 33.52 -0.86 -23.56
N MET A 427 34.02 -2.02 -24.01
CA MET A 427 34.05 -3.26 -23.22
C MET A 427 34.88 -3.08 -21.93
N VAL A 428 36.06 -2.51 -22.01
CA VAL A 428 36.92 -2.23 -20.85
C VAL A 428 36.22 -1.27 -19.90
N THR A 429 35.51 -0.26 -20.41
CA THR A 429 34.74 0.69 -19.57
C THR A 429 33.57 0.03 -18.90
N MET A 430 32.84 -0.84 -19.62
CA MET A 430 31.70 -1.59 -19.06
C MET A 430 32.12 -2.59 -17.99
N SER A 431 33.34 -3.16 -18.10
CA SER A 431 33.81 -4.19 -17.15
C SER A 431 33.88 -3.75 -15.70
N PHE A 432 33.91 -2.43 -15.45
CA PHE A 432 33.86 -1.86 -14.10
C PHE A 432 32.63 -0.93 -13.86
N GLY A 433 31.65 -0.97 -14.78
CA GLY A 433 30.30 -0.44 -14.56
C GLY A 433 30.04 0.97 -15.04
N TYR A 434 30.79 1.46 -16.05
CA TYR A 434 30.49 2.69 -16.76
C TYR A 434 30.09 2.41 -18.22
N ALA A 435 29.52 3.38 -18.90
CA ALA A 435 28.97 3.26 -20.25
C ALA A 435 27.85 2.19 -20.40
N ILE A 436 27.22 1.82 -19.33
CA ILE A 436 26.05 0.94 -19.25
C ILE A 436 25.09 1.52 -18.21
N GLU A 437 23.80 1.53 -18.51
CA GLU A 437 22.78 1.94 -17.55
C GLU A 437 21.83 0.79 -17.29
N VAL A 438 21.66 0.44 -16.02
CA VAL A 438 20.77 -0.62 -15.55
C VAL A 438 20.05 -0.17 -14.28
N THR A 439 18.88 -0.75 -14.00
CA THR A 439 18.15 -0.41 -12.79
C THR A 439 18.78 -1.10 -11.56
N PRO A 440 18.64 -0.53 -10.35
CA PRO A 440 19.00 -1.22 -9.12
C PRO A 440 18.37 -2.61 -9.00
N LEU A 441 17.13 -2.75 -9.47
CA LEU A 441 16.42 -4.04 -9.45
C LEU A 441 17.09 -5.08 -10.38
N GLN A 442 17.53 -4.69 -11.60
CA GLN A 442 18.29 -5.60 -12.48
C GLN A 442 19.60 -6.03 -11.84
N THR A 443 20.31 -5.09 -11.22
CA THR A 443 21.53 -5.41 -10.48
C THR A 443 21.24 -6.41 -9.36
N LEU A 444 20.22 -6.18 -8.56
CA LEU A 444 19.81 -7.08 -7.47
C LEU A 444 19.46 -8.47 -8.00
N MET A 445 18.77 -8.56 -9.13
CA MET A 445 18.36 -9.83 -9.73
C MET A 445 19.56 -10.73 -10.05
N LEU A 446 20.68 -10.18 -10.56
CA LEU A 446 21.92 -10.93 -10.77
C LEU A 446 22.51 -11.43 -9.44
N TYR A 447 22.62 -10.58 -8.44
CA TYR A 447 23.15 -10.96 -7.12
C TYR A 447 22.26 -12.00 -6.42
N ASN A 448 20.95 -11.88 -6.58
CA ASN A 448 19.99 -12.87 -6.11
C ASN A 448 20.19 -14.23 -6.80
N ALA A 449 20.47 -14.24 -8.09
CA ALA A 449 20.74 -15.50 -8.81
C ALA A 449 21.99 -16.21 -8.26
N ILE A 450 23.05 -15.48 -7.89
CA ILE A 450 24.22 -16.06 -7.22
C ILE A 450 23.84 -16.62 -5.83
N ALA A 451 23.06 -15.87 -5.04
CA ALA A 451 22.57 -16.33 -3.76
C ALA A 451 21.67 -17.58 -3.90
N ASN A 452 20.97 -17.72 -5.01
CA ASN A 452 20.08 -18.83 -5.35
C ASN A 452 20.76 -19.93 -6.18
N ASN A 453 22.07 -20.12 -5.98
CA ASN A 453 22.91 -21.15 -6.62
C ASN A 453 22.83 -21.14 -8.16
N GLY A 454 22.76 -19.97 -8.75
CA GLY A 454 22.74 -19.75 -10.19
C GLY A 454 21.36 -19.72 -10.83
N LYS A 455 20.29 -19.95 -10.06
CA LYS A 455 18.92 -19.87 -10.56
C LYS A 455 18.43 -18.44 -10.50
N MET A 456 18.09 -17.87 -11.65
CA MET A 456 17.55 -16.51 -11.76
C MET A 456 16.02 -16.56 -11.75
N VAL A 457 15.42 -15.85 -10.80
CA VAL A 457 13.97 -15.74 -10.64
C VAL A 457 13.51 -14.32 -10.95
N LYS A 458 12.31 -14.21 -11.51
CA LYS A 458 11.68 -12.95 -11.82
C LYS A 458 11.20 -12.27 -10.53
N PRO A 459 11.54 -10.98 -10.31
CA PRO A 459 11.02 -10.24 -9.18
C PRO A 459 9.53 -9.92 -9.36
N TYR A 460 8.73 -9.99 -8.27
CA TYR A 460 7.32 -9.64 -8.29
C TYR A 460 6.84 -9.08 -6.96
N LEU A 461 5.74 -8.30 -7.03
CA LEU A 461 5.14 -7.57 -5.92
C LEU A 461 3.76 -8.08 -5.53
N VAL A 462 3.05 -8.78 -6.42
CA VAL A 462 1.70 -9.28 -6.14
C VAL A 462 1.72 -10.78 -5.99
N ASN A 463 1.26 -11.25 -4.82
CA ASN A 463 1.19 -12.66 -4.48
C ASN A 463 -0.09 -13.31 -5.03
N ARG A 464 -1.24 -12.63 -4.87
CA ARG A 464 -2.53 -13.10 -5.39
C ARG A 464 -3.55 -11.98 -5.53
N ILE A 465 -4.58 -12.24 -6.31
CA ILE A 465 -5.76 -11.39 -6.49
C ILE A 465 -6.96 -12.12 -5.92
N GLU A 466 -7.76 -11.42 -5.12
CA GLU A 466 -8.97 -11.96 -4.49
C GLU A 466 -10.20 -11.16 -4.93
N ASP A 467 -11.33 -11.85 -5.02
CA ASP A 467 -12.65 -11.27 -5.25
C ASP A 467 -13.56 -11.69 -4.10
N ASN A 468 -13.95 -10.74 -3.25
CA ASN A 468 -14.75 -11.00 -2.05
C ASN A 468 -14.15 -12.15 -1.16
N GLY A 469 -12.83 -12.17 -1.01
CA GLY A 469 -12.11 -13.18 -0.23
C GLY A 469 -11.87 -14.51 -0.95
N LEU A 470 -12.33 -14.65 -2.18
CA LEU A 470 -12.04 -15.83 -3.01
C LEU A 470 -10.84 -15.56 -3.92
N VAL A 471 -9.88 -16.47 -3.92
CA VAL A 471 -8.69 -16.34 -4.77
C VAL A 471 -9.08 -16.51 -6.23
N VAL A 472 -8.87 -15.45 -7.04
CA VAL A 472 -9.10 -15.44 -8.49
C VAL A 472 -7.83 -15.80 -9.25
N LYS A 473 -6.67 -15.35 -8.76
CA LYS A 473 -5.38 -15.59 -9.39
C LYS A 473 -4.27 -15.64 -8.34
N ASN A 474 -3.43 -16.67 -8.40
CA ASN A 474 -2.17 -16.75 -7.69
C ASN A 474 -1.01 -16.40 -8.64
N PHE A 475 0.02 -15.76 -8.11
CA PHE A 475 1.29 -15.58 -8.79
C PHE A 475 2.32 -16.47 -8.10
N GLU A 476 3.01 -17.24 -8.90
CA GLU A 476 4.04 -18.16 -8.45
C GLU A 476 5.42 -17.68 -8.90
N THR A 477 6.45 -18.25 -8.31
CA THR A 477 7.83 -17.99 -8.71
C THR A 477 8.06 -18.36 -10.18
N GLU A 478 8.39 -17.39 -11.00
CA GLU A 478 8.78 -17.56 -12.40
C GLU A 478 10.31 -17.65 -12.49
N VAL A 479 10.80 -18.74 -13.04
CA VAL A 479 12.23 -18.95 -13.27
C VAL A 479 12.58 -18.43 -14.66
N LEU A 480 13.47 -17.43 -14.72
CA LEU A 480 13.95 -16.87 -15.99
C LEU A 480 15.09 -17.71 -16.57
N GLU A 481 16.04 -18.11 -15.71
CA GLU A 481 17.17 -18.96 -16.07
C GLU A 481 17.41 -20.00 -14.98
N GLU A 482 17.40 -21.28 -15.34
CA GLU A 482 17.71 -22.37 -14.39
C GLU A 482 19.17 -22.34 -13.98
N LYS A 483 20.07 -21.89 -14.87
CA LYS A 483 21.52 -21.76 -14.64
C LYS A 483 22.11 -20.59 -15.42
N ILE A 484 22.50 -19.53 -14.71
CA ILE A 484 23.22 -18.41 -15.32
C ILE A 484 24.71 -18.73 -15.59
N ALA A 485 25.29 -19.68 -14.84
CA ALA A 485 26.65 -20.17 -14.99
C ALA A 485 26.76 -21.59 -14.39
N ASP A 486 27.89 -22.26 -14.65
CA ASP A 486 28.18 -23.55 -14.05
C ASP A 486 28.36 -23.45 -12.54
N GLU A 487 28.03 -24.50 -11.81
CA GLU A 487 28.09 -24.56 -10.34
C GLU A 487 29.46 -24.11 -9.76
N LYS A 488 30.57 -24.54 -10.41
CA LYS A 488 31.92 -24.15 -10.02
C LYS A 488 32.14 -22.63 -10.12
N VAL A 489 31.56 -22.00 -11.13
CA VAL A 489 31.63 -20.54 -11.35
C VAL A 489 30.77 -19.81 -10.30
N ILE A 490 29.60 -20.34 -9.99
CA ILE A 490 28.74 -19.78 -8.94
C ILE A 490 29.42 -19.84 -7.56
N VAL A 491 29.98 -20.98 -7.19
CA VAL A 491 30.72 -21.14 -5.91
C VAL A 491 31.91 -20.18 -5.85
N ALA A 492 32.70 -20.05 -6.93
CA ALA A 492 33.81 -19.11 -7.00
C ALA A 492 33.35 -17.66 -6.85
N ALA A 493 32.22 -17.30 -7.47
CA ALA A 493 31.64 -15.97 -7.33
C ALA A 493 31.13 -15.71 -5.88
N GLN A 494 30.50 -16.70 -5.26
CA GLN A 494 30.09 -16.63 -3.85
C GLN A 494 31.30 -16.41 -2.95
N GLU A 495 32.41 -17.13 -3.17
CA GLU A 495 33.66 -16.98 -2.41
C GLU A 495 34.24 -15.56 -2.56
N CYS A 496 34.24 -15.00 -3.78
CA CYS A 496 34.66 -13.63 -4.01
C CYS A 496 33.76 -12.60 -3.31
N MET A 497 32.45 -12.83 -3.31
CA MET A 497 31.49 -11.96 -2.61
C MET A 497 31.66 -12.02 -1.07
N LEU A 498 31.97 -13.17 -0.51
CA LEU A 498 32.31 -13.33 0.91
C LEU A 498 33.62 -12.58 1.23
N ALA A 499 34.63 -12.65 0.37
CA ALA A 499 35.89 -11.96 0.56
C ALA A 499 35.71 -10.43 0.68
N VAL A 500 34.73 -9.82 -0.05
CA VAL A 500 34.42 -8.39 0.07
C VAL A 500 34.09 -8.01 1.51
N THR A 501 33.29 -8.82 2.22
CA THR A 501 32.83 -8.52 3.57
C THR A 501 33.80 -8.97 4.67
N LYS A 502 34.66 -9.93 4.38
CA LYS A 502 35.65 -10.47 5.35
C LYS A 502 36.97 -9.73 5.33
N GLU A 503 37.47 -9.42 4.15
CA GLU A 503 38.84 -8.87 3.96
C GLU A 503 38.89 -7.64 3.04
N GLY A 504 37.83 -7.39 2.24
CA GLY A 504 37.75 -6.32 1.26
C GLY A 504 37.05 -5.04 1.75
N THR A 505 36.51 -4.31 0.78
CA THR A 505 35.87 -2.98 0.97
C THR A 505 34.63 -2.97 1.89
N GLY A 506 34.01 -4.13 2.13
CA GLY A 506 32.90 -4.29 3.06
C GLY A 506 33.29 -4.65 4.48
N ARG A 507 34.54 -5.03 4.73
CA ARG A 507 35.01 -5.48 6.06
C ARG A 507 34.70 -4.51 7.20
N PRO A 508 34.89 -3.18 7.06
CA PRO A 508 34.61 -2.26 8.16
C PRO A 508 33.15 -2.31 8.64
N VAL A 509 32.22 -2.64 7.73
CA VAL A 509 30.79 -2.72 8.00
C VAL A 509 30.41 -4.05 8.67
N PHE A 510 31.04 -5.18 8.28
CA PHE A 510 30.60 -6.52 8.67
C PHE A 510 31.47 -7.23 9.71
N LYS A 511 32.59 -6.62 10.16
CA LYS A 511 33.55 -7.26 11.08
C LYS A 511 32.92 -7.84 12.36
N ASP A 512 31.88 -7.17 12.88
CA ASP A 512 31.18 -7.54 14.11
C ASP A 512 29.80 -8.17 13.86
N ALA A 513 29.52 -8.65 12.64
CA ALA A 513 28.25 -9.28 12.30
C ALA A 513 28.14 -10.67 12.92
N LEU A 514 26.95 -11.02 13.44
CA LEU A 514 26.65 -12.34 13.97
C LEU A 514 26.43 -13.42 12.89
N TYR A 515 26.46 -13.03 11.64
CA TYR A 515 26.30 -13.87 10.45
C TYR A 515 27.31 -13.44 9.38
N ASN A 516 27.53 -14.30 8.40
CA ASN A 516 28.28 -13.93 7.21
C ASN A 516 27.33 -13.36 6.16
N ALA A 517 27.79 -12.39 5.40
CA ALA A 517 27.10 -11.84 4.23
C ALA A 517 28.02 -11.89 3.01
N GLY A 518 27.47 -12.14 1.84
CA GLY A 518 28.17 -11.99 0.58
C GLY A 518 27.70 -10.70 -0.12
N GLY A 519 28.62 -9.92 -0.70
CA GLY A 519 28.18 -8.69 -1.36
C GLY A 519 29.26 -7.96 -2.15
N LYS A 520 28.92 -6.75 -2.60
CA LYS A 520 29.82 -5.85 -3.33
C LYS A 520 29.50 -4.40 -3.04
N THR A 521 30.48 -3.60 -2.75
CA THR A 521 30.41 -2.14 -2.70
C THR A 521 30.49 -1.55 -4.10
N GLY A 522 29.76 -0.47 -4.34
CA GLY A 522 29.87 0.34 -5.54
C GLY A 522 30.04 1.81 -5.20
N THR A 523 30.82 2.51 -5.98
CA THR A 523 30.96 3.96 -5.95
C THR A 523 31.15 4.39 -7.41
N ALA A 524 30.16 5.09 -7.94
CA ALA A 524 30.21 5.63 -9.29
C ALA A 524 30.17 7.17 -9.23
N HIS A 525 30.99 7.84 -10.03
CA HIS A 525 30.82 9.25 -10.32
C HIS A 525 29.58 9.43 -11.18
N VAL A 526 28.73 10.37 -10.83
CA VAL A 526 27.49 10.66 -11.58
C VAL A 526 27.72 11.85 -12.49
N ALA A 527 27.54 11.62 -13.80
CA ALA A 527 27.43 12.68 -14.79
C ALA A 527 26.05 12.61 -15.46
N GLY A 528 25.46 13.75 -15.80
CA GLY A 528 24.13 13.77 -16.42
C GLY A 528 23.66 15.20 -16.70
N LYS A 529 22.39 15.40 -17.00
CA LYS A 529 21.82 16.72 -17.31
C LYS A 529 22.18 17.76 -16.23
N GLY A 530 23.15 18.62 -16.52
CA GLY A 530 23.58 19.71 -15.64
C GLY A 530 24.56 19.31 -14.53
N VAL A 531 25.07 18.08 -14.51
CA VAL A 531 26.07 17.58 -13.56
C VAL A 531 27.22 16.95 -14.34
N GLY A 532 28.43 17.50 -14.15
CA GLY A 532 29.67 16.93 -14.71
C GLY A 532 30.37 16.00 -13.71
N TYR A 533 31.34 15.25 -14.18
CA TYR A 533 32.17 14.42 -13.27
C TYR A 533 32.95 15.27 -12.26
N ASP A 534 33.24 16.53 -12.58
CA ASP A 534 33.96 17.47 -11.72
C ASP A 534 33.08 18.05 -10.58
N ASP A 535 31.77 17.90 -10.67
CA ASP A 535 30.84 18.37 -9.62
C ASP A 535 30.87 17.51 -8.35
N GLY A 536 31.65 16.41 -8.34
CA GLY A 536 31.86 15.58 -7.16
C GLY A 536 30.59 14.95 -6.62
N VAL A 537 29.65 14.56 -7.49
CA VAL A 537 28.43 13.83 -7.13
C VAL A 537 28.69 12.33 -7.31
N TYR A 538 28.32 11.55 -6.31
CA TYR A 538 28.57 10.11 -6.31
C TYR A 538 27.27 9.32 -6.14
N GLN A 539 27.24 8.14 -6.73
CA GLN A 539 26.27 7.09 -6.43
C GLN A 539 26.98 6.01 -5.60
N ALA A 540 26.69 5.99 -4.31
CA ALA A 540 27.18 4.98 -3.37
C ALA A 540 26.21 3.80 -3.37
N SER A 541 26.71 2.57 -3.52
CA SER A 541 25.87 1.38 -3.52
C SER A 541 26.47 0.23 -2.73
N PHE A 542 25.60 -0.62 -2.21
CA PHE A 542 25.96 -1.94 -1.66
C PHE A 542 24.87 -2.93 -2.09
N VAL A 543 25.27 -4.06 -2.66
CA VAL A 543 24.38 -5.14 -3.05
C VAL A 543 24.93 -6.48 -2.58
N GLY A 544 24.06 -7.36 -2.10
CA GLY A 544 24.48 -8.66 -1.59
C GLY A 544 23.31 -9.47 -1.04
N TYR A 545 23.64 -10.49 -0.26
CA TYR A 545 22.70 -11.40 0.35
C TYR A 545 23.13 -11.86 1.75
N PHE A 546 22.19 -12.28 2.53
CA PHE A 546 22.40 -12.77 3.91
C PHE A 546 21.31 -13.75 4.36
N PRO A 547 21.59 -14.69 5.30
CA PRO A 547 22.94 -15.13 5.70
C PRO A 547 23.67 -15.78 4.51
N PHE A 548 25.02 -15.79 4.53
CA PHE A 548 25.80 -16.32 3.42
C PHE A 548 25.61 -17.83 3.23
N GLU A 549 25.60 -18.59 4.31
CA GLU A 549 25.53 -20.06 4.28
C GLU A 549 24.15 -20.59 3.84
N LYS A 550 23.09 -19.85 4.16
CA LYS A 550 21.72 -20.17 3.77
C LYS A 550 20.99 -18.88 3.38
N PRO A 551 21.18 -18.40 2.16
CA PRO A 551 20.63 -17.13 1.72
C PRO A 551 19.11 -17.09 1.85
N GLN A 552 18.61 -16.11 2.59
CA GLN A 552 17.18 -15.89 2.77
C GLN A 552 16.74 -14.65 2.03
N TYR A 553 17.56 -13.60 2.11
CA TYR A 553 17.28 -12.32 1.46
C TYR A 553 18.49 -11.84 0.67
N SER A 554 18.22 -11.29 -0.48
CA SER A 554 19.12 -10.39 -1.20
C SER A 554 18.64 -8.96 -1.05
N CYS A 555 19.59 -8.03 -0.96
CA CYS A 555 19.28 -6.62 -0.75
C CYS A 555 20.24 -5.74 -1.58
N ILE A 556 19.73 -4.63 -2.10
CA ILE A 556 20.51 -3.57 -2.73
C ILE A 556 20.15 -2.23 -2.10
N VAL A 557 21.16 -1.45 -1.81
CA VAL A 557 21.05 -0.05 -1.37
C VAL A 557 21.80 0.82 -2.38
N VAL A 558 21.17 1.85 -2.89
CA VAL A 558 21.77 2.84 -3.78
C VAL A 558 21.41 4.23 -3.29
N ILE A 559 22.42 5.05 -3.00
CA ILE A 559 22.25 6.42 -2.49
C ILE A 559 23.08 7.37 -3.36
N LYS A 560 22.42 8.36 -3.95
CA LYS A 560 23.06 9.46 -4.65
C LYS A 560 23.36 10.58 -3.68
N THR A 561 24.62 10.95 -3.57
CA THR A 561 25.07 12.01 -2.68
C THR A 561 24.78 13.40 -3.26
N LYS A 562 24.88 14.43 -2.45
CA LYS A 562 25.03 15.81 -2.93
C LYS A 562 26.43 16.03 -3.53
N ALA A 563 26.69 17.19 -4.10
CA ALA A 563 28.00 17.59 -4.56
C ALA A 563 29.01 17.69 -3.39
N HIS A 564 30.21 17.20 -3.61
CA HIS A 564 31.34 17.24 -2.66
C HIS A 564 30.99 16.75 -1.25
N PRO A 565 30.46 15.52 -1.07
CA PRO A 565 30.08 14.98 0.23
C PRO A 565 31.31 14.58 1.06
N GLU A 566 31.18 14.61 2.39
CA GLU A 566 32.23 14.09 3.29
C GLU A 566 32.46 12.59 3.12
N LYS A 567 31.34 11.84 2.97
CA LYS A 567 31.35 10.38 2.75
C LYS A 567 30.71 10.08 1.39
N HIS A 568 31.39 9.31 0.57
CA HIS A 568 30.89 8.94 -0.75
C HIS A 568 31.12 7.48 -1.15
N MET A 569 31.93 6.76 -0.38
CA MET A 569 32.21 5.35 -0.67
C MET A 569 30.99 4.46 -0.33
N GLY A 570 30.73 3.48 -1.19
CA GLY A 570 29.62 2.54 -0.97
C GLY A 570 29.66 1.83 0.38
N GLY A 571 30.85 1.47 0.87
CA GLY A 571 31.04 0.90 2.20
C GLY A 571 30.74 1.87 3.35
N GLN A 572 30.82 3.19 3.14
CA GLN A 572 30.56 4.21 4.15
C GLN A 572 29.11 4.68 4.19
N VAL A 573 28.43 4.69 3.04
CA VAL A 573 27.09 5.25 2.87
C VAL A 573 26.03 4.15 2.72
N ALA A 574 26.18 3.25 1.76
CA ALA A 574 25.19 2.21 1.49
C ALA A 574 25.36 0.95 2.35
N GLY A 575 26.61 0.59 2.67
CA GLY A 575 26.91 -0.58 3.51
C GLY A 575 26.23 -0.57 4.88
N PRO A 576 26.28 0.52 5.68
CA PRO A 576 25.61 0.59 6.97
C PRO A 576 24.09 0.41 6.90
N VAL A 577 23.43 0.90 5.84
CA VAL A 577 21.98 0.67 5.62
C VAL A 577 21.71 -0.81 5.40
N PHE A 578 22.46 -1.45 4.49
CA PHE A 578 22.35 -2.89 4.26
C PHE A 578 22.56 -3.68 5.56
N ARG A 579 23.59 -3.32 6.34
CA ARG A 579 23.92 -3.98 7.59
C ARG A 579 22.79 -3.83 8.61
N GLU A 580 22.22 -2.65 8.80
CA GLU A 580 21.13 -2.42 9.75
C GLU A 580 19.89 -3.25 9.38
N ILE A 581 19.55 -3.31 8.08
CA ILE A 581 18.46 -4.15 7.58
C ILE A 581 18.74 -5.63 7.85
N ALA A 582 19.95 -6.09 7.48
CA ALA A 582 20.34 -7.48 7.64
C ALA A 582 20.35 -7.92 9.11
N ASP A 583 20.87 -7.09 10.03
CA ASP A 583 20.86 -7.36 11.46
C ASP A 583 19.45 -7.54 12.01
N LYS A 584 18.55 -6.62 11.67
CA LYS A 584 17.16 -6.66 12.14
C LYS A 584 16.41 -7.87 11.57
N LEU A 585 16.53 -8.14 10.27
CA LEU A 585 15.86 -9.29 9.65
C LEU A 585 16.45 -10.62 10.11
N TYR A 586 17.77 -10.68 10.32
CA TYR A 586 18.42 -11.86 10.90
C TYR A 586 17.92 -12.11 12.33
N ALA A 587 17.82 -11.08 13.14
CA ALA A 587 17.28 -11.17 14.49
C ALA A 587 15.81 -11.65 14.50
N LEU A 588 14.95 -11.09 13.65
CA LEU A 588 13.53 -11.47 13.56
C LEU A 588 13.34 -12.94 13.18
N LYS A 589 14.17 -13.51 12.29
CA LYS A 589 14.05 -14.93 11.88
C LYS A 589 14.78 -15.89 12.80
N ASN A 590 15.86 -15.43 13.45
CA ASN A 590 16.63 -16.26 14.40
C ASN A 590 16.21 -16.01 15.85
N THR A 591 15.19 -15.23 16.11
CA THR A 591 14.37 -15.48 17.28
C THR A 591 13.69 -16.84 17.04
N ASN A 592 14.47 -17.93 17.15
CA ASN A 592 13.95 -19.03 17.93
C ASN A 592 13.29 -18.33 19.12
N PRO A 593 12.02 -18.62 19.48
CA PRO A 593 11.64 -18.37 20.84
C PRO A 593 12.82 -18.95 21.59
N VAL A 594 13.62 -18.12 22.26
CA VAL A 594 14.50 -18.60 23.28
C VAL A 594 13.49 -19.34 24.13
N VAL A 595 13.40 -20.66 23.91
CA VAL A 595 13.05 -21.53 25.00
C VAL A 595 14.11 -21.11 25.98
N LEU A 596 13.75 -20.16 26.85
CA LEU A 596 14.48 -19.90 28.04
C LEU A 596 14.53 -21.24 28.70
N SER A 597 15.63 -21.98 28.42
CA SER A 597 16.04 -23.16 29.14
C SER A 597 16.56 -22.82 30.56
N GLY A 598 16.37 -21.56 30.97
CA GLY A 598 16.11 -21.25 32.35
C GLY A 598 14.69 -21.77 32.58
N GLY A 599 14.60 -22.94 33.26
CA GLY A 599 13.36 -23.61 33.53
C GLY A 599 12.29 -22.60 33.84
N LEU A 600 11.18 -22.65 33.05
CA LEU A 600 9.97 -21.92 33.36
C LEU A 600 9.84 -22.04 34.89
N LYS A 601 10.12 -20.95 35.63
CA LYS A 601 9.65 -20.87 37.01
C LYS A 601 8.22 -21.32 36.88
N LYS A 602 7.89 -22.48 37.46
CA LYS A 602 6.53 -22.97 37.56
C LYS A 602 5.76 -21.79 38.09
N ASP A 603 5.07 -21.09 37.19
CA ASP A 603 4.17 -20.03 37.58
C ASP A 603 3.03 -20.77 38.26
N SER A 604 3.08 -20.79 39.56
CA SER A 604 2.08 -21.44 40.42
C SER A 604 0.71 -20.68 40.35
N THR A 605 0.66 -19.57 39.62
CA THR A 605 -0.61 -18.90 39.26
C THR A 605 -1.24 -19.63 38.10
N GLY A 606 -2.15 -20.53 38.41
CA GLY A 606 -2.94 -21.25 37.41
C GLY A 606 -3.63 -20.24 36.49
N PHE A 607 -3.33 -20.29 35.17
CA PHE A 607 -4.05 -19.48 34.18
C PHE A 607 -5.51 -19.93 34.10
N TYR A 608 -6.40 -18.97 34.06
CA TYR A 608 -7.82 -19.20 33.94
C TYR A 608 -8.39 -18.47 32.73
N TYR A 609 -9.00 -19.22 31.84
CA TYR A 609 -9.69 -18.69 30.66
C TYR A 609 -11.11 -19.23 30.60
N ALA A 610 -12.03 -18.46 30.04
CA ALA A 610 -13.38 -18.92 29.80
C ALA A 610 -13.87 -18.33 28.46
N GLY A 611 -14.67 -19.10 27.73
CA GLY A 611 -15.18 -18.70 26.43
C GLY A 611 -16.11 -19.78 25.82
N ALA A 612 -16.48 -19.60 24.54
CA ALA A 612 -17.18 -20.62 23.79
C ALA A 612 -16.31 -21.88 23.69
N THR A 613 -16.89 -23.04 23.98
CA THR A 613 -16.14 -24.30 24.05
C THR A 613 -15.43 -24.63 22.72
N THR A 614 -16.09 -24.36 21.60
CA THR A 614 -15.54 -24.55 20.25
C THR A 614 -14.28 -23.71 20.04
N ASP A 615 -14.32 -22.45 20.46
CA ASP A 615 -13.22 -21.51 20.27
C ASP A 615 -12.03 -21.84 21.18
N VAL A 616 -12.30 -22.20 22.43
CA VAL A 616 -11.28 -22.65 23.40
C VAL A 616 -10.55 -23.89 22.86
N LYS A 617 -11.29 -24.90 22.39
CA LYS A 617 -10.71 -26.12 21.81
C LYS A 617 -9.95 -25.82 20.51
N HIS A 618 -10.49 -24.96 19.67
CA HIS A 618 -9.81 -24.56 18.43
C HIS A 618 -8.45 -23.91 18.70
N VAL A 619 -8.39 -22.97 19.64
CA VAL A 619 -7.14 -22.33 20.04
C VAL A 619 -6.14 -23.34 20.61
N LEU A 620 -6.57 -24.25 21.49
CA LEU A 620 -5.68 -25.27 22.05
C LEU A 620 -5.11 -26.21 20.99
N ASN A 621 -5.96 -26.63 20.04
CA ASN A 621 -5.54 -27.47 18.92
C ASN A 621 -4.56 -26.74 17.99
N THR A 622 -4.84 -25.47 17.67
CA THR A 622 -3.97 -24.64 16.81
C THR A 622 -2.60 -24.41 17.42
N LEU A 623 -2.55 -24.23 18.75
CA LEU A 623 -1.29 -24.06 19.50
C LEU A 623 -0.63 -25.39 19.87
N ALA A 624 -1.19 -26.52 19.47
CA ALA A 624 -0.71 -27.87 19.81
C ALA A 624 -0.56 -28.10 21.34
N ILE A 625 -1.43 -27.46 22.15
CA ILE A 625 -1.45 -27.63 23.59
C ILE A 625 -2.33 -28.83 23.94
N GLY A 626 -1.73 -29.85 24.55
CA GLY A 626 -2.50 -31.00 25.05
C GLY A 626 -3.43 -30.61 26.19
N TYR A 627 -4.70 -31.05 26.13
CA TYR A 627 -5.68 -30.74 27.17
C TYR A 627 -6.55 -31.94 27.52
N VAL A 628 -7.09 -31.91 28.73
CA VAL A 628 -8.13 -32.86 29.19
C VAL A 628 -9.50 -32.22 28.94
N ASP A 629 -10.33 -32.88 28.11
CA ASP A 629 -11.67 -32.39 27.79
C ASP A 629 -12.70 -32.94 28.73
N SER A 630 -13.18 -32.15 29.66
CA SER A 630 -14.31 -32.45 30.54
C SER A 630 -15.56 -31.61 30.20
N ALA A 631 -15.49 -30.77 29.13
CA ALA A 631 -16.59 -29.92 28.71
C ALA A 631 -17.52 -30.59 27.69
N GLY A 632 -17.06 -31.58 26.96
CA GLY A 632 -17.84 -32.25 25.94
C GLY A 632 -18.39 -31.31 24.87
N SER A 633 -19.70 -31.39 24.61
CA SER A 633 -20.43 -30.57 23.64
C SER A 633 -21.12 -29.35 24.27
N GLN A 634 -20.85 -29.02 25.52
CA GLN A 634 -21.45 -27.86 26.18
C GLN A 634 -21.01 -26.53 25.53
N PRO A 635 -21.91 -25.55 25.37
CA PRO A 635 -21.60 -24.34 24.61
C PRO A 635 -20.53 -23.44 25.26
N TRP A 636 -20.39 -23.48 26.58
CA TRP A 636 -19.47 -22.66 27.33
C TRP A 636 -18.54 -23.51 28.20
N SER A 637 -17.27 -23.15 28.20
CA SER A 637 -16.23 -23.82 29.00
C SER A 637 -15.33 -22.84 29.73
N SER A 638 -14.69 -23.31 30.75
CA SER A 638 -13.55 -22.69 31.41
C SER A 638 -12.33 -23.57 31.31
N MET A 639 -11.19 -22.98 31.07
CA MET A 639 -9.90 -23.64 30.96
C MET A 639 -8.98 -23.15 32.09
N TYR A 640 -8.28 -24.04 32.73
CA TYR A 640 -7.26 -23.74 33.72
C TYR A 640 -6.08 -24.70 33.58
N GLY A 641 -4.91 -24.25 34.04
CA GLY A 641 -3.71 -25.08 34.07
C GLY A 641 -3.69 -25.92 35.33
N ASN A 642 -3.47 -27.23 35.19
CA ASN A 642 -3.23 -28.14 36.29
C ASN A 642 -2.02 -29.03 35.93
N ASP A 643 -0.96 -29.00 36.74
CA ASP A 643 0.28 -29.81 36.61
C ASP A 643 0.87 -29.83 35.17
N GLY A 644 0.86 -28.64 34.51
CA GLY A 644 1.45 -28.50 33.18
C GLY A 644 0.55 -28.97 32.04
N ARG A 645 -0.73 -29.32 32.31
CA ARG A 645 -1.75 -29.62 31.30
C ARG A 645 -2.91 -28.65 31.39
N ALA A 646 -3.52 -28.36 30.26
CA ALA A 646 -4.75 -27.62 30.22
C ALA A 646 -5.94 -28.53 30.54
N VAL A 647 -6.86 -28.10 31.37
CA VAL A 647 -8.12 -28.79 31.67
C VAL A 647 -9.26 -27.90 31.22
N VAL A 648 -10.12 -28.41 30.32
CA VAL A 648 -11.28 -27.71 29.80
C VAL A 648 -12.53 -28.28 30.47
N ASN A 649 -13.15 -27.49 31.36
CA ASN A 649 -14.33 -27.89 32.10
C ASN A 649 -15.61 -27.22 31.59
N THR A 650 -16.73 -27.91 31.77
CA THR A 650 -18.07 -27.35 31.52
C THR A 650 -18.33 -26.11 32.35
N ARG A 651 -18.89 -25.11 31.71
CA ARG A 651 -19.45 -23.93 32.38
C ARG A 651 -20.98 -23.93 32.24
N VAL A 652 -21.67 -24.31 33.30
CA VAL A 652 -23.13 -24.40 33.30
C VAL A 652 -23.73 -22.98 33.46
N THR A 653 -24.59 -22.61 32.52
CA THR A 653 -25.46 -21.42 32.64
C THR A 653 -26.89 -21.89 32.89
N ALA A 654 -27.36 -21.83 34.12
CA ALA A 654 -28.76 -22.16 34.44
C ALA A 654 -29.71 -21.07 33.93
N LYS A 655 -30.84 -21.45 33.36
CA LYS A 655 -31.87 -20.49 32.93
C LYS A 655 -32.39 -19.68 34.12
N ASN A 656 -32.55 -18.37 33.96
CA ASN A 656 -33.07 -17.41 34.97
C ASN A 656 -32.15 -17.14 36.18
N THR A 657 -30.87 -17.48 36.10
CA THR A 657 -29.93 -17.11 37.17
C THR A 657 -28.77 -16.32 36.58
N VAL A 658 -28.20 -15.38 37.36
CA VAL A 658 -27.03 -14.59 36.96
C VAL A 658 -25.85 -15.49 36.63
N PRO A 659 -25.33 -15.49 35.41
CA PRO A 659 -24.21 -16.32 35.07
C PRO A 659 -22.90 -15.80 35.71
N ASN A 660 -21.97 -16.71 35.95
CA ASN A 660 -20.63 -16.28 36.32
C ASN A 660 -19.89 -15.86 35.05
N VAL A 661 -19.61 -14.56 34.88
CA VAL A 661 -18.89 -14.04 33.70
C VAL A 661 -17.41 -13.73 33.96
N LYS A 662 -16.88 -14.02 35.13
CA LYS A 662 -15.46 -13.85 35.45
C LYS A 662 -14.60 -14.71 34.51
N GLY A 663 -13.53 -14.12 34.01
CA GLY A 663 -12.60 -14.76 33.03
C GLY A 663 -13.04 -14.72 31.57
N LEU A 664 -14.30 -14.35 31.28
CA LEU A 664 -14.77 -14.14 29.91
C LEU A 664 -14.21 -12.85 29.31
N GLY A 665 -14.01 -12.83 28.01
CA GLY A 665 -13.82 -11.60 27.25
C GLY A 665 -15.10 -10.73 27.29
N LEU A 666 -14.97 -9.44 27.04
CA LEU A 666 -16.11 -8.50 27.06
C LEU A 666 -17.25 -8.96 26.13
N LYS A 667 -16.94 -9.40 24.92
CA LYS A 667 -17.93 -9.86 23.93
C LYS A 667 -18.76 -11.02 24.44
N ASP A 668 -18.11 -12.03 25.01
CA ASP A 668 -18.79 -13.24 25.52
C ASP A 668 -19.61 -12.94 26.79
N ALA A 669 -19.08 -12.08 27.67
CA ALA A 669 -19.76 -11.63 28.85
C ALA A 669 -21.03 -10.82 28.51
N LEU A 670 -20.95 -9.89 27.55
CA LEU A 670 -22.09 -9.14 27.04
C LEU A 670 -23.17 -10.08 26.46
N TYR A 671 -22.73 -10.99 25.55
CA TYR A 671 -23.67 -11.94 24.95
C TYR A 671 -24.45 -12.76 25.98
N LEU A 672 -23.76 -13.30 26.98
CA LEU A 672 -24.42 -14.09 28.04
C LEU A 672 -25.39 -13.25 28.90
N LEU A 673 -25.00 -12.06 29.32
CA LEU A 673 -25.80 -11.20 30.19
C LEU A 673 -26.99 -10.57 29.46
N GLU A 674 -26.79 -10.08 28.24
CA GLU A 674 -27.83 -9.45 27.44
C GLU A 674 -28.84 -10.48 26.90
N SER A 675 -28.41 -11.72 26.61
CA SER A 675 -29.33 -12.81 26.25
C SER A 675 -30.31 -13.15 27.37
N MET A 676 -30.01 -12.75 28.62
CA MET A 676 -30.88 -12.86 29.77
C MET A 676 -31.66 -11.55 30.09
N ASN A 677 -31.70 -10.61 29.15
CA ASN A 677 -32.33 -9.29 29.27
C ASN A 677 -31.78 -8.43 30.44
N MET A 678 -30.49 -8.57 30.75
CA MET A 678 -29.81 -7.73 31.74
C MET A 678 -29.17 -6.52 31.06
N LYS A 679 -29.19 -5.35 31.73
CA LYS A 679 -28.43 -4.17 31.27
C LYS A 679 -27.03 -4.22 31.82
N VAL A 680 -26.02 -4.25 30.92
CA VAL A 680 -24.61 -4.35 31.31
C VAL A 680 -23.95 -2.99 31.31
N VAL A 681 -23.24 -2.69 32.40
CA VAL A 681 -22.33 -1.53 32.50
C VAL A 681 -20.92 -2.06 32.68
N SER A 682 -20.08 -1.87 31.67
CA SER A 682 -18.69 -2.34 31.68
C SER A 682 -17.71 -1.21 32.00
N LYS A 683 -16.66 -1.52 32.77
CA LYS A 683 -15.54 -0.62 33.07
C LYS A 683 -14.22 -1.37 32.91
N GLY A 684 -13.27 -0.78 32.19
CA GLY A 684 -11.95 -1.38 31.92
C GLY A 684 -11.83 -2.02 30.54
N ARG A 685 -10.76 -2.76 30.30
CA ARG A 685 -10.47 -3.48 29.05
C ARG A 685 -9.91 -4.86 29.39
N GLY A 686 -10.07 -5.82 28.47
CA GLY A 686 -9.53 -7.17 28.65
C GLY A 686 -10.61 -8.17 29.11
N ARG A 687 -10.37 -8.90 30.20
CA ARG A 687 -11.25 -9.94 30.72
C ARG A 687 -11.99 -9.48 31.97
N VAL A 688 -13.18 -10.03 32.17
CA VAL A 688 -13.98 -9.74 33.38
C VAL A 688 -13.26 -10.28 34.61
N THR A 689 -12.90 -9.40 35.53
CA THR A 689 -12.29 -9.72 36.83
C THR A 689 -13.30 -9.70 37.95
N ALA A 690 -14.35 -8.83 37.88
CA ALA A 690 -15.39 -8.73 38.86
C ALA A 690 -16.77 -8.49 38.22
N GLN A 691 -17.82 -8.95 38.91
CA GLN A 691 -19.23 -8.67 38.59
C GLN A 691 -20.01 -8.29 39.86
N SER A 692 -20.93 -7.33 39.73
CA SER A 692 -21.65 -6.73 40.87
C SER A 692 -22.76 -7.62 41.44
N LEU A 693 -23.25 -8.59 40.67
CA LEU A 693 -24.26 -9.54 41.10
C LEU A 693 -23.65 -10.90 41.30
N ASN A 694 -24.02 -11.60 42.36
CA ASN A 694 -23.49 -12.92 42.64
C ASN A 694 -23.98 -13.95 41.60
N PRO A 695 -23.08 -14.79 41.08
CA PRO A 695 -23.46 -15.93 40.24
C PRO A 695 -24.48 -16.80 40.95
N GLY A 696 -25.51 -17.24 40.21
CA GLY A 696 -26.60 -18.07 40.75
C GLY A 696 -27.77 -17.30 41.36
N ALA A 697 -27.67 -15.99 41.55
CA ALA A 697 -28.81 -15.17 41.99
C ALA A 697 -29.92 -15.14 40.92
N ALA A 698 -31.20 -15.01 41.34
CA ALA A 698 -32.31 -14.93 40.40
C ALA A 698 -32.20 -13.64 39.53
N VAL A 699 -32.45 -13.75 38.24
CA VAL A 699 -32.46 -12.62 37.31
C VAL A 699 -33.82 -11.93 37.34
N ASN A 700 -33.86 -10.64 37.66
CA ASN A 700 -35.01 -9.79 37.49
C ASN A 700 -35.01 -9.10 36.14
N LYS A 701 -36.17 -8.97 35.49
CA LYS A 701 -36.30 -8.35 34.15
C LYS A 701 -35.74 -6.91 34.17
N ASN A 702 -34.83 -6.59 33.22
CA ASN A 702 -34.15 -5.29 33.10
C ASN A 702 -33.19 -4.91 34.27
N GLN A 703 -32.74 -5.86 35.04
CA GLN A 703 -31.73 -5.65 36.09
C GLN A 703 -30.40 -5.20 35.52
N SER A 704 -29.76 -4.20 36.12
CA SER A 704 -28.43 -3.77 35.73
C SER A 704 -27.35 -4.55 36.45
N ILE A 705 -26.30 -4.96 35.69
CA ILE A 705 -25.11 -5.58 36.24
C ILE A 705 -23.87 -4.76 35.83
N LYS A 706 -23.00 -4.49 36.78
CA LYS A 706 -21.68 -3.87 36.48
C LYS A 706 -20.65 -4.96 36.39
N ILE A 707 -19.79 -4.87 35.38
CA ILE A 707 -18.64 -5.75 35.19
C ILE A 707 -17.35 -4.92 35.10
N GLU A 708 -16.31 -5.37 35.78
CA GLU A 708 -14.98 -4.78 35.72
C GLU A 708 -14.05 -5.69 34.91
N LEU A 709 -13.25 -5.08 34.02
CA LEU A 709 -12.33 -5.78 33.14
C LEU A 709 -10.90 -5.29 33.43
N ASN A 710 -9.96 -6.23 33.32
CA ASN A 710 -8.51 -5.97 33.39
C ASN A 710 -7.75 -6.92 32.46
#